data_13693e10ffb4231f5f194f6ba471d6ed
#
_entry.id   13693e10ffb4231f5f194f6ba471d6ed
#
_cell.length_a   1.000
_cell.length_b   1.000
_cell.length_c   1.000
_cell.angle_alpha   90.00
_cell.angle_beta   90.00
_cell.angle_gamma   90.00
#
_symmetry.space_group_name_H-M   'P 1'
#
loop_
_entity.id
_entity.type
_entity.pdbx_description
1 polymer ?
#
loop_
_entity_poly.entity_id
_entity_poly.type
_entity_poly.pdbx_seq_one_letter_code
_entity_poly.pdbx_strand_id
1 'polypeptide(L)'
;MSENKQVANCDIIASNSKYSMYEHDTELITFFPDEIAHLIEINNKLDNAFKKAENLVDKLDKDYMDTKMYMVKNRGEIDPHEMFQNEQGLKQIDNYGAFMVKVREKINKIKDSPYFARIDFRLEDMDDESKYYIGRFAFDYEDELIILDWRSPIASMFYDYEIGKAGYDAPIGWVDGEITRKRQFKIKNGKLEYALESSINIQDDILQKELSHTSDEKMKSIISTIQKEQNQIIRNDKADTLIIQGVAGSGKTSIALHRIAFLLYRFKDKISANNVIILSPNKVFGDYISNVLPELGEEPLCELSFENIAEVQLDRVINFESEKDPLEINDAKWVERVRFKSTLDFVKLIDDYIKQMPNKIFIPKDYTFGSFTAKSDWIQSRFEAYNRYPVKKRLEKVAEDIHYKFESDNIMEEDLPRVKSILKSLNGMLTIKNTLTLYKDFFKQMNISNMFVMAEKKTLEWSDVYPFIYIYAAYEGIQEDKIIRHVVIDEMQDYTPIQYAVINLLFKCKKTILGDFGQLVNPNHTHTLDDMRQLYNDGELVMLNKSYRSTFEIINFAKKIQDISSLEPIERHGEEPALLKCNNEQDEINKIKTEIKEFKKSDNATLGIILKTDNDAKAVYDALREEYSVHLISSESSSFTKGISITSIKMSKGLEFDEVIVPSVNNKTYYSDYDRSLLYIACTRAMHKLKLTYVGTLTQLISM
;
A
#
# COMPACT_ATOMS: atom_id res chain seq x y z
N MET A 1 21.78 53.42 6.76
CA MET A 1 23.13 52.99 6.31
C MET A 1 23.37 51.51 6.49
N SER A 2 22.62 50.79 7.34
CA SER A 2 22.71 49.32 7.54
C SER A 2 21.94 48.50 6.48
N GLU A 3 20.76 49.00 6.05
CA GLU A 3 19.93 48.35 5.04
C GLU A 3 20.58 48.30 3.62
N ASN A 4 21.24 49.42 3.23
CA ASN A 4 21.96 49.45 1.93
C ASN A 4 23.20 48.51 1.86
N LYS A 5 23.80 48.13 2.98
CA LYS A 5 24.91 47.20 2.98
C LYS A 5 24.43 45.71 2.87
N GLN A 6 23.25 45.37 3.35
CA GLN A 6 22.69 44.04 3.22
C GLN A 6 22.20 43.76 1.78
N VAL A 7 21.54 44.73 1.17
CA VAL A 7 21.11 44.64 -0.24
C VAL A 7 22.31 44.53 -1.17
N ALA A 8 23.38 45.32 -0.94
CA ALA A 8 24.61 45.28 -1.73
C ALA A 8 25.34 43.91 -1.57
N ASN A 9 25.27 43.28 -0.40
CA ASN A 9 25.83 41.93 -0.22
C ASN A 9 25.02 40.84 -0.92
N CYS A 10 23.67 40.94 -0.97
CA CYS A 10 22.83 40.02 -1.74
C CYS A 10 23.12 40.12 -3.26
N ASP A 11 23.31 41.33 -3.82
CA ASP A 11 23.63 41.52 -5.22
C ASP A 11 25.04 40.96 -5.59
N ILE A 12 26.01 41.05 -4.68
CA ILE A 12 27.36 40.51 -4.89
C ILE A 12 27.35 38.97 -4.83
N ILE A 13 26.54 38.38 -3.93
CA ILE A 13 26.39 36.93 -3.81
C ILE A 13 25.63 36.38 -5.04
N ALA A 14 24.58 37.08 -5.50
CA ALA A 14 23.80 36.68 -6.69
C ALA A 14 24.61 36.75 -7.99
N SER A 15 25.52 37.71 -8.14
CA SER A 15 26.34 37.88 -9.34
C SER A 15 27.44 36.81 -9.53
N ASN A 16 27.80 36.10 -8.47
CA ASN A 16 28.82 35.03 -8.49
C ASN A 16 28.25 33.61 -8.54
N SER A 17 26.94 33.45 -8.45
CA SER A 17 26.30 32.13 -8.50
C SER A 17 25.72 31.79 -9.86
N LYS A 18 25.72 30.50 -10.23
CA LYS A 18 25.09 29.97 -11.45
C LYS A 18 23.57 30.23 -11.52
N TYR A 19 22.95 30.70 -10.44
CA TYR A 19 21.52 30.91 -10.26
C TYR A 19 21.20 32.39 -10.54
N SER A 20 20.77 32.71 -11.77
CA SER A 20 20.26 34.04 -12.09
C SER A 20 18.83 34.23 -11.56
N MET A 21 18.59 35.31 -10.82
CA MET A 21 17.25 35.66 -10.32
C MET A 21 16.43 36.31 -11.46
N TYR A 22 15.15 35.97 -11.54
CA TYR A 22 14.19 36.52 -12.50
C TYR A 22 13.34 37.63 -11.84
N GLU A 23 12.81 38.58 -12.64
CA GLU A 23 12.11 39.80 -12.20
C GLU A 23 10.82 39.58 -11.36
N HIS A 24 10.24 38.34 -11.39
CA HIS A 24 9.10 37.97 -10.50
C HIS A 24 9.50 37.69 -9.05
N ASP A 25 10.76 37.62 -8.72
CA ASP A 25 11.27 37.29 -7.38
C ASP A 25 11.42 38.53 -6.45
N THR A 26 11.07 39.74 -6.90
CA THR A 26 11.30 40.98 -6.16
C THR A 26 10.54 41.02 -4.82
N GLU A 27 9.34 40.46 -4.75
CA GLU A 27 8.57 40.37 -3.51
C GLU A 27 9.21 39.38 -2.52
N LEU A 28 9.63 38.21 -3.00
CA LEU A 28 10.29 37.18 -2.17
C LEU A 28 11.63 37.70 -1.62
N ILE A 29 12.42 38.42 -2.43
CA ILE A 29 13.67 39.04 -2.00
C ILE A 29 13.41 40.08 -0.88
N THR A 30 12.33 40.80 -0.98
CA THR A 30 11.98 41.87 -0.02
C THR A 30 11.48 41.27 1.31
N PHE A 31 10.66 40.20 1.27
CA PHE A 31 10.03 39.62 2.46
C PHE A 31 10.86 38.52 3.12
N PHE A 32 11.65 37.75 2.34
CA PHE A 32 12.41 36.58 2.81
C PHE A 32 13.88 36.60 2.37
N PRO A 33 14.63 37.69 2.57
CA PRO A 33 16.02 37.78 2.11
C PRO A 33 16.95 36.76 2.80
N ASP A 34 16.66 36.42 4.04
CA ASP A 34 17.37 35.41 4.82
C ASP A 34 17.23 34.00 4.21
N GLU A 35 16.04 33.64 3.72
CA GLU A 35 15.80 32.34 3.11
C GLU A 35 16.43 32.23 1.72
N ILE A 36 16.44 33.28 0.94
CA ILE A 36 17.08 33.28 -0.38
C ILE A 36 18.60 33.11 -0.21
N ALA A 37 19.22 33.86 0.72
CA ALA A 37 20.64 33.72 1.00
C ALA A 37 20.97 32.30 1.47
N HIS A 38 20.15 31.72 2.34
CA HIS A 38 20.32 30.36 2.83
C HIS A 38 20.18 29.34 1.69
N LEU A 39 19.16 29.48 0.81
CA LEU A 39 18.95 28.58 -0.33
C LEU A 39 20.15 28.58 -1.29
N ILE A 40 20.73 29.76 -1.56
CA ILE A 40 21.92 29.91 -2.38
C ILE A 40 23.11 29.16 -1.74
N GLU A 41 23.30 29.32 -0.42
CA GLU A 41 24.34 28.61 0.32
C GLU A 41 24.17 27.09 0.23
N ILE A 42 22.94 26.59 0.48
CA ILE A 42 22.62 25.15 0.38
C ILE A 42 22.85 24.61 -1.03
N ASN A 43 22.41 25.32 -2.08
CA ASN A 43 22.64 24.93 -3.46
C ASN A 43 24.14 24.81 -3.77
N ASN A 44 24.97 25.75 -3.28
CA ASN A 44 26.42 25.66 -3.45
C ASN A 44 27.02 24.45 -2.74
N LYS A 45 26.60 24.16 -1.50
CA LYS A 45 27.02 22.96 -0.75
C LYS A 45 26.60 21.67 -1.47
N LEU A 46 25.36 21.61 -2.00
CA LEU A 46 24.87 20.48 -2.79
C LEU A 46 25.64 20.29 -4.10
N ASP A 47 25.97 21.37 -4.82
CA ASP A 47 26.79 21.30 -6.02
C ASP A 47 28.20 20.78 -5.73
N ASN A 48 28.80 21.21 -4.65
CA ASN A 48 30.11 20.74 -4.22
C ASN A 48 30.07 19.24 -3.81
N ALA A 49 29.05 18.84 -3.05
CA ALA A 49 28.86 17.45 -2.66
C ALA A 49 28.59 16.55 -3.88
N PHE A 50 27.78 17.01 -4.84
CA PHE A 50 27.52 16.29 -6.11
C PHE A 50 28.80 16.07 -6.88
N LYS A 51 29.61 17.11 -7.10
CA LYS A 51 30.89 17.01 -7.81
C LYS A 51 31.88 16.08 -7.10
N LYS A 52 31.95 16.12 -5.76
CA LYS A 52 32.77 15.19 -4.98
C LYS A 52 32.33 13.73 -5.19
N ALA A 53 31.01 13.47 -5.14
CA ALA A 53 30.46 12.14 -5.37
C ALA A 53 30.70 11.65 -6.80
N GLU A 54 30.48 12.51 -7.81
CA GLU A 54 30.71 12.20 -9.23
C GLU A 54 32.18 11.85 -9.49
N ASN A 55 33.11 12.68 -9.06
CA ASN A 55 34.54 12.42 -9.20
C ASN A 55 34.98 11.12 -8.52
N LEU A 56 34.35 10.77 -7.40
CA LEU A 56 34.65 9.52 -6.69
C LEU A 56 34.12 8.31 -7.44
N VAL A 57 32.91 8.40 -8.02
CA VAL A 57 32.35 7.34 -8.88
C VAL A 57 33.26 7.10 -10.08
N ASP A 58 33.65 8.15 -10.80
CA ASP A 58 34.55 8.06 -11.96
C ASP A 58 35.92 7.44 -11.60
N LYS A 59 36.45 7.77 -10.41
CA LYS A 59 37.68 7.17 -9.90
C LYS A 59 37.50 5.69 -9.60
N LEU A 60 36.43 5.30 -8.91
CA LEU A 60 36.16 3.90 -8.57
C LEU A 60 35.92 3.05 -9.82
N ASP A 61 35.21 3.57 -10.82
CA ASP A 61 35.01 2.89 -12.11
C ASP A 61 36.35 2.65 -12.82
N LYS A 62 37.25 3.65 -12.80
CA LYS A 62 38.59 3.51 -13.37
C LYS A 62 39.41 2.47 -12.61
N ASP A 63 39.45 2.55 -11.26
CA ASP A 63 40.19 1.61 -10.41
C ASP A 63 39.66 0.17 -10.62
N TYR A 64 38.36 -0.02 -10.76
CA TYR A 64 37.74 -1.32 -11.09
C TYR A 64 38.22 -1.84 -12.43
N MET A 65 38.17 -1.01 -13.48
CA MET A 65 38.57 -1.40 -14.84
C MET A 65 40.07 -1.69 -14.91
N ASP A 66 40.91 -0.90 -14.27
CA ASP A 66 42.36 -1.08 -14.24
C ASP A 66 42.73 -2.40 -13.53
N THR A 67 42.12 -2.69 -12.38
CA THR A 67 42.33 -3.94 -11.64
C THR A 67 41.85 -5.15 -12.44
N LYS A 68 40.67 -5.04 -13.07
CA LYS A 68 40.12 -6.12 -13.91
C LYS A 68 40.98 -6.39 -15.13
N MET A 69 41.47 -5.34 -15.79
CA MET A 69 42.39 -5.48 -16.92
C MET A 69 43.72 -6.09 -16.51
N TYR A 70 44.26 -5.75 -15.33
CA TYR A 70 45.47 -6.40 -14.76
C TYR A 70 45.26 -7.88 -14.59
N MET A 71 44.14 -8.31 -13.96
CA MET A 71 43.84 -9.72 -13.73
C MET A 71 43.65 -10.50 -15.05
N VAL A 72 43.05 -9.87 -16.07
CA VAL A 72 42.86 -10.51 -17.39
C VAL A 72 44.20 -10.66 -18.14
N LYS A 73 45.05 -9.62 -18.13
CA LYS A 73 46.34 -9.65 -18.84
C LYS A 73 47.32 -10.65 -18.23
N ASN A 74 47.28 -10.82 -16.91
CA ASN A 74 48.23 -11.70 -16.21
C ASN A 74 47.60 -13.02 -15.76
N ARG A 75 46.54 -13.46 -16.42
CA ARG A 75 45.73 -14.67 -16.10
C ARG A 75 46.51 -15.99 -16.18
N GLY A 76 47.56 -16.23 -15.86
CA GLY A 76 48.35 -17.45 -15.82
C GLY A 76 49.62 -17.26 -15.03
N GLU A 77 49.93 -16.03 -14.66
CA GLU A 77 51.11 -15.61 -13.92
C GLU A 77 50.78 -15.20 -12.50
N ILE A 78 49.47 -14.82 -12.22
CA ILE A 78 49.01 -14.47 -10.89
C ILE A 78 48.83 -15.70 -10.02
N ASP A 79 49.42 -15.66 -8.85
CA ASP A 79 49.25 -16.65 -7.79
C ASP A 79 47.76 -16.74 -7.36
N PRO A 80 47.21 -17.96 -7.11
CA PRO A 80 45.82 -18.12 -6.63
C PRO A 80 45.44 -17.28 -5.43
N HIS A 81 46.37 -17.00 -4.51
CA HIS A 81 46.13 -16.15 -3.36
C HIS A 81 46.00 -14.68 -3.72
N GLU A 82 46.86 -14.19 -4.60
CA GLU A 82 46.79 -12.83 -5.15
C GLU A 82 45.52 -12.66 -6.02
N MET A 83 45.14 -13.68 -6.81
CA MET A 83 43.89 -13.67 -7.59
C MET A 83 42.67 -13.50 -6.67
N PHE A 84 42.61 -14.27 -5.58
CA PHE A 84 41.55 -14.15 -4.58
C PHE A 84 41.50 -12.77 -3.91
N GLN A 85 42.68 -12.19 -3.57
CA GLN A 85 42.75 -10.83 -2.99
C GLN A 85 42.24 -9.78 -3.98
N ASN A 86 42.63 -9.87 -5.25
CA ASN A 86 42.15 -8.97 -6.31
C ASN A 86 40.65 -9.11 -6.53
N GLU A 87 40.08 -10.32 -6.51
CA GLU A 87 38.62 -10.54 -6.58
C GLU A 87 37.90 -9.90 -5.38
N GLN A 88 38.42 -10.04 -4.16
CA GLN A 88 37.84 -9.38 -2.99
C GLN A 88 37.94 -7.85 -3.08
N GLY A 89 39.08 -7.33 -3.58
CA GLY A 89 39.26 -5.91 -3.86
C GLY A 89 38.26 -5.36 -4.89
N LEU A 90 38.07 -6.07 -6.00
CA LEU A 90 37.05 -5.72 -7.00
C LEU A 90 35.64 -5.68 -6.41
N LYS A 91 35.29 -6.65 -5.57
CA LYS A 91 33.99 -6.70 -4.88
C LYS A 91 33.78 -5.52 -3.95
N GLN A 92 34.85 -5.09 -3.24
CA GLN A 92 34.79 -3.91 -2.36
C GLN A 92 34.63 -2.62 -3.18
N ILE A 93 35.39 -2.46 -4.30
CA ILE A 93 35.28 -1.31 -5.20
C ILE A 93 33.87 -1.24 -5.81
N ASP A 94 33.32 -2.36 -6.26
CA ASP A 94 31.98 -2.45 -6.86
C ASP A 94 30.89 -2.06 -5.85
N ASN A 95 30.95 -2.63 -4.62
CA ASN A 95 30.00 -2.31 -3.54
C ASN A 95 30.08 -0.82 -3.15
N TYR A 96 31.29 -0.28 -3.02
CA TYR A 96 31.48 1.13 -2.67
C TYR A 96 31.09 2.06 -3.82
N GLY A 97 31.36 1.69 -5.07
CA GLY A 97 30.92 2.38 -6.27
C GLY A 97 29.38 2.45 -6.36
N ALA A 98 28.71 1.32 -6.17
CA ALA A 98 27.25 1.26 -6.12
C ALA A 98 26.66 2.14 -4.99
N PHE A 99 27.28 2.16 -3.82
CA PHE A 99 26.90 3.06 -2.74
C PHE A 99 27.06 4.54 -3.14
N MET A 100 28.19 4.92 -3.74
CA MET A 100 28.45 6.31 -4.15
C MET A 100 27.53 6.76 -5.30
N VAL A 101 27.14 5.87 -6.20
CA VAL A 101 26.10 6.15 -7.21
C VAL A 101 24.78 6.51 -6.52
N LYS A 102 24.34 5.70 -5.52
CA LYS A 102 23.13 6.02 -4.74
C LYS A 102 23.24 7.37 -4.02
N VAL A 103 24.39 7.70 -3.45
CA VAL A 103 24.66 9.01 -2.82
C VAL A 103 24.53 10.14 -3.83
N ARG A 104 25.17 10.01 -5.00
CA ARG A 104 25.09 10.99 -6.10
C ARG A 104 23.63 11.21 -6.56
N GLU A 105 22.88 10.13 -6.76
CA GLU A 105 21.46 10.19 -7.14
C GLU A 105 20.61 10.87 -6.08
N LYS A 106 20.85 10.55 -4.78
CA LYS A 106 20.19 11.20 -3.65
C LYS A 106 20.45 12.71 -3.65
N ILE A 107 21.71 13.14 -3.81
CA ILE A 107 22.07 14.57 -3.87
C ILE A 107 21.36 15.23 -5.07
N ASN A 108 21.32 14.57 -6.22
CA ASN A 108 20.63 15.10 -7.39
C ASN A 108 19.13 15.32 -7.17
N LYS A 109 18.46 14.40 -6.44
CA LYS A 109 17.05 14.57 -6.05
C LYS A 109 16.86 15.73 -5.05
N ILE A 110 17.79 15.92 -4.12
CA ILE A 110 17.77 17.03 -3.16
C ILE A 110 17.94 18.39 -3.86
N LYS A 111 18.77 18.48 -4.89
CA LYS A 111 19.02 19.74 -5.61
C LYS A 111 17.79 20.38 -6.23
N ASP A 112 16.81 19.58 -6.64
CA ASP A 112 15.57 20.12 -7.20
C ASP A 112 14.74 20.87 -6.15
N SER A 113 14.60 20.25 -4.95
CA SER A 113 13.83 20.82 -3.81
C SER A 113 14.52 20.42 -2.51
N PRO A 114 15.50 21.20 -2.04
CA PRO A 114 16.32 20.85 -0.88
C PRO A 114 15.51 20.66 0.41
N TYR A 115 14.61 21.59 0.68
CA TYR A 115 13.75 21.59 1.86
C TYR A 115 12.42 22.24 1.52
N PHE A 116 11.41 21.92 2.32
CA PHE A 116 10.04 22.47 2.15
C PHE A 116 9.55 23.20 3.40
N ALA A 117 10.25 23.07 4.54
CA ALA A 117 9.86 23.73 5.78
C ALA A 117 11.07 24.14 6.62
N ARG A 118 10.84 25.13 7.50
CA ARG A 118 11.74 25.54 8.56
C ARG A 118 10.95 25.73 9.84
N ILE A 119 11.49 25.25 10.95
CA ILE A 119 11.05 25.59 12.31
C ILE A 119 12.22 26.20 13.08
N ASP A 120 11.97 27.27 13.80
CA ASP A 120 12.89 27.82 14.79
C ASP A 120 12.37 27.34 16.15
N PHE A 121 13.21 26.64 16.89
CA PHE A 121 12.82 26.00 18.14
C PHE A 121 13.79 26.36 19.26
N ARG A 122 13.23 26.74 20.40
CA ARG A 122 13.94 27.08 21.63
C ARG A 122 13.62 26.03 22.68
N LEU A 123 14.65 25.37 23.20
CA LEU A 123 14.51 24.46 24.33
C LEU A 123 14.04 25.19 25.58
N GLU A 124 13.22 24.54 26.45
CA GLU A 124 12.62 25.18 27.63
C GLU A 124 13.65 25.81 28.58
N ASP A 125 14.86 25.23 28.68
CA ASP A 125 15.93 25.68 29.58
C ASP A 125 17.05 26.47 28.87
N MET A 126 16.87 26.86 27.60
CA MET A 126 17.90 27.55 26.81
C MET A 126 17.36 28.83 26.19
N ASP A 127 18.20 29.90 26.18
CA ASP A 127 17.90 31.14 25.47
C ASP A 127 18.20 31.05 23.96
N ASP A 128 19.06 30.13 23.57
CA ASP A 128 19.47 29.96 22.17
C ASP A 128 18.39 29.27 21.32
N GLU A 129 18.14 29.86 20.16
CA GLU A 129 17.18 29.37 19.17
C GLU A 129 17.89 28.56 18.07
N SER A 130 17.43 27.33 17.88
CA SER A 130 17.94 26.45 16.82
C SER A 130 17.03 26.50 15.60
N LYS A 131 17.62 26.59 14.41
CA LYS A 131 16.91 26.60 13.12
C LYS A 131 16.99 25.23 12.49
N TYR A 132 15.84 24.62 12.20
CA TYR A 132 15.76 23.30 11.60
C TYR A 132 15.08 23.38 10.24
N TYR A 133 15.84 23.09 9.18
CA TYR A 133 15.32 22.95 7.82
C TYR A 133 14.92 21.51 7.57
N ILE A 134 13.70 21.29 7.08
CA ILE A 134 13.09 19.97 6.89
C ILE A 134 12.94 19.72 5.41
N GLY A 135 13.56 18.65 4.93
CA GLY A 135 13.49 18.21 3.55
C GLY A 135 12.97 16.79 3.40
N ARG A 136 12.83 16.37 2.16
CA ARG A 136 12.47 14.98 1.83
C ARG A 136 13.55 13.99 2.27
N PHE A 137 14.81 14.42 2.24
CA PHE A 137 15.97 13.63 2.63
C PHE A 137 16.86 14.45 3.55
N ALA A 138 17.54 13.77 4.47
CA ALA A 138 18.62 14.40 5.24
C ALA A 138 19.80 14.72 4.32
N PHE A 139 20.46 15.85 4.60
CA PHE A 139 21.70 16.26 3.97
C PHE A 139 22.71 16.73 5.00
N ASP A 140 23.84 16.03 5.01
CA ASP A 140 24.99 16.35 5.83
C ASP A 140 26.10 16.94 4.95
N TYR A 141 26.77 17.97 5.43
CA TYR A 141 27.90 18.56 4.74
C TYR A 141 28.98 18.93 5.74
N GLU A 142 30.20 18.38 5.58
CA GLU A 142 31.34 18.59 6.47
C GLU A 142 31.01 18.27 7.94
N ASP A 143 30.37 17.13 8.19
CA ASP A 143 29.93 16.60 9.50
C ASP A 143 28.83 17.43 10.20
N GLU A 144 28.25 18.42 9.51
CA GLU A 144 27.11 19.19 10.00
C GLU A 144 25.81 18.71 9.30
N LEU A 145 24.78 18.39 10.09
CA LEU A 145 23.44 18.06 9.57
C LEU A 145 22.70 19.36 9.22
N ILE A 146 22.59 19.65 7.91
CA ILE A 146 22.05 20.91 7.40
C ILE A 146 20.55 20.80 7.12
N ILE A 147 20.11 19.66 6.57
CA ILE A 147 18.70 19.40 6.26
C ILE A 147 18.28 18.14 6.99
N LEU A 148 17.22 18.26 7.78
CA LEU A 148 16.58 17.15 8.47
C LEU A 148 15.66 16.37 7.54
N ASP A 149 15.69 15.05 7.65
CA ASP A 149 14.69 14.21 7.02
C ASP A 149 13.32 14.43 7.69
N TRP A 150 12.26 14.54 6.90
CA TRP A 150 10.89 14.74 7.38
C TRP A 150 10.42 13.64 8.37
N ARG A 151 11.02 12.46 8.30
CA ARG A 151 10.73 11.32 9.18
C ARG A 151 11.40 11.42 10.55
N SER A 152 12.34 12.33 10.73
CA SER A 152 13.05 12.52 12.00
C SER A 152 12.11 12.94 13.13
N PRO A 153 12.44 12.63 14.40
CA PRO A 153 11.62 13.04 15.54
C PRO A 153 11.38 14.56 15.60
N ILE A 154 12.41 15.37 15.38
CA ILE A 154 12.32 16.84 15.39
C ILE A 154 11.36 17.33 14.32
N ALA A 155 11.39 16.75 13.12
CA ALA A 155 10.50 17.13 12.02
C ALA A 155 9.02 16.89 12.33
N SER A 156 8.67 16.02 13.31
CA SER A 156 7.26 15.83 13.71
C SER A 156 6.63 17.10 14.21
N MET A 157 7.42 17.98 14.84
CA MET A 157 6.90 19.24 15.39
C MET A 157 6.30 20.15 14.32
N PHE A 158 6.81 20.10 13.08
CA PHE A 158 6.24 20.86 11.97
C PHE A 158 4.79 20.47 11.67
N TYR A 159 4.44 19.18 11.83
CA TYR A 159 3.10 18.67 11.54
C TYR A 159 2.16 18.73 12.74
N ASP A 160 2.69 18.54 13.95
CA ASP A 160 1.89 18.32 15.16
C ASP A 160 1.56 19.61 15.91
N TYR A 161 2.36 20.68 15.72
CA TYR A 161 2.26 21.91 16.51
C TYR A 161 2.22 23.16 15.64
N GLU A 162 1.52 24.16 16.15
CA GLU A 162 1.61 25.54 15.68
C GLU A 162 2.71 26.30 16.46
N ILE A 163 2.85 27.63 16.22
CA ILE A 163 3.76 28.49 16.98
C ILE A 163 3.35 28.46 18.45
N GLY A 164 4.32 28.28 19.35
CA GLY A 164 4.14 28.17 20.79
C GLY A 164 4.72 26.89 21.37
N LYS A 165 4.20 26.43 22.51
CA LYS A 165 4.70 25.24 23.19
C LYS A 165 4.62 23.99 22.32
N ALA A 166 5.75 23.29 22.20
CA ALA A 166 5.89 22.09 21.39
C ALA A 166 6.94 21.15 22.00
N GLY A 167 6.92 19.89 21.58
CA GLY A 167 7.91 18.91 22.00
C GLY A 167 7.96 17.71 21.03
N TYR A 168 8.98 16.88 21.19
CA TYR A 168 9.16 15.68 20.36
C TYR A 168 9.81 14.54 21.14
N ASP A 169 9.57 13.30 20.68
CA ASP A 169 10.10 12.09 21.30
C ASP A 169 11.47 11.76 20.71
N ALA A 170 12.53 12.18 21.43
CA ALA A 170 13.91 11.89 21.06
C ALA A 170 14.35 10.52 21.61
N PRO A 171 15.44 9.91 21.08
CA PRO A 171 16.01 8.68 21.64
C PRO A 171 16.38 8.75 23.13
N ILE A 172 16.64 9.95 23.64
CA ILE A 172 16.95 10.23 25.05
C ILE A 172 15.72 10.48 25.92
N GLY A 173 14.51 10.48 25.32
CA GLY A 173 13.22 10.79 25.95
C GLY A 173 12.55 12.02 25.36
N TRP A 174 11.46 12.45 26.01
CA TRP A 174 10.69 13.60 25.59
C TRP A 174 11.45 14.90 25.76
N VAL A 175 11.43 15.76 24.73
CA VAL A 175 12.09 17.08 24.72
C VAL A 175 11.03 18.17 24.58
N ASP A 176 10.95 19.07 25.57
CA ASP A 176 10.03 20.21 25.60
C ASP A 176 10.69 21.51 25.17
N GLY A 177 9.90 22.43 24.61
CA GLY A 177 10.34 23.75 24.20
C GLY A 177 9.24 24.57 23.55
N GLU A 178 9.63 25.54 22.75
CA GLU A 178 8.73 26.44 22.05
C GLU A 178 9.13 26.63 20.59
N ILE A 179 8.19 26.47 19.68
CA ILE A 179 8.34 26.90 18.28
C ILE A 179 8.12 28.42 18.23
N THR A 180 9.15 29.15 17.89
CA THR A 180 9.12 30.61 17.79
C THR A 180 8.79 31.08 16.38
N ARG A 181 9.13 30.26 15.37
CA ARG A 181 8.85 30.52 13.97
C ARG A 181 8.60 29.23 13.21
N LYS A 182 7.68 29.30 12.25
CA LYS A 182 7.36 28.20 11.35
C LYS A 182 7.18 28.78 9.95
N ARG A 183 7.98 28.26 8.97
CA ARG A 183 7.91 28.66 7.57
C ARG A 183 7.73 27.44 6.69
N GLN A 184 7.03 27.64 5.58
CA GLN A 184 6.86 26.64 4.53
C GLN A 184 7.30 27.19 3.18
N PHE A 185 7.92 26.35 2.37
CA PHE A 185 8.53 26.76 1.11
C PHE A 185 8.10 25.85 -0.03
N LYS A 186 7.96 26.40 -1.22
CA LYS A 186 7.97 25.65 -2.47
C LYS A 186 9.22 26.02 -3.23
N ILE A 187 10.10 25.04 -3.40
CA ILE A 187 11.35 25.16 -4.15
C ILE A 187 11.26 24.19 -5.32
N LYS A 188 11.52 24.69 -6.53
CA LYS A 188 11.52 23.91 -7.76
C LYS A 188 12.76 24.27 -8.59
N ASN A 189 13.48 23.25 -9.08
CA ASN A 189 14.76 23.42 -9.78
C ASN A 189 15.78 24.27 -8.99
N GLY A 190 15.81 24.13 -7.67
CA GLY A 190 16.68 24.89 -6.79
C GLY A 190 16.33 26.36 -6.63
N LYS A 191 15.14 26.79 -7.06
CA LYS A 191 14.63 28.19 -6.94
C LYS A 191 13.40 28.23 -6.04
N LEU A 192 13.32 29.27 -5.24
CA LEU A 192 12.17 29.53 -4.36
C LEU A 192 11.00 30.08 -5.20
N GLU A 193 9.90 29.31 -5.31
CA GLU A 193 8.67 29.75 -5.97
C GLU A 193 7.81 30.61 -5.03
N TYR A 194 7.68 30.16 -3.78
CA TYR A 194 7.05 30.93 -2.71
C TYR A 194 7.55 30.51 -1.33
N ALA A 195 7.40 31.44 -0.37
CA ALA A 195 7.60 31.19 1.05
C ALA A 195 6.44 31.76 1.85
N LEU A 196 6.02 31.05 2.88
CA LEU A 196 4.94 31.47 3.76
C LEU A 196 5.38 31.32 5.21
N GLU A 197 5.16 32.38 6.01
CA GLU A 197 5.41 32.34 7.45
C GLU A 197 4.08 32.13 8.17
N SER A 198 3.99 31.12 9.03
CA SER A 198 2.75 30.72 9.69
C SER A 198 2.26 31.76 10.67
N SER A 199 1.04 32.28 10.44
CA SER A 199 0.15 32.84 11.45
C SER A 199 -1.17 32.05 11.35
N ILE A 200 -1.52 31.36 12.37
CA ILE A 200 -2.76 30.65 12.76
C ILE A 200 -3.61 29.89 11.67
N ASN A 201 -3.58 30.20 10.35
CA ASN A 201 -4.48 29.58 9.35
C ASN A 201 -3.84 29.23 8.00
N ILE A 202 -2.53 29.15 7.86
CA ILE A 202 -1.86 29.05 6.54
C ILE A 202 -1.80 27.62 5.98
N GLN A 203 -1.94 26.57 6.80
CA GLN A 203 -1.92 25.17 6.30
C GLN A 203 -3.04 24.89 5.27
N ASP A 204 -4.21 25.50 5.44
CA ASP A 204 -5.34 25.33 4.53
C ASP A 204 -5.12 26.04 3.19
N ASP A 205 -4.51 27.22 3.17
CA ASP A 205 -4.24 27.98 1.94
C ASP A 205 -3.17 27.30 1.06
N ILE A 206 -2.14 26.72 1.69
CA ILE A 206 -1.10 25.95 0.97
C ILE A 206 -1.68 24.64 0.45
N LEU A 207 -2.44 23.94 1.28
CA LEU A 207 -3.13 22.73 0.89
C LEU A 207 -4.03 22.99 -0.33
N GLN A 208 -4.78 24.09 -0.33
CA GLN A 208 -5.62 24.50 -1.46
C GLN A 208 -4.79 24.78 -2.73
N LYS A 209 -3.68 25.50 -2.61
CA LYS A 209 -2.77 25.77 -3.76
C LYS A 209 -2.17 24.48 -4.30
N GLU A 210 -1.62 23.62 -3.45
CA GLU A 210 -1.02 22.35 -3.88
C GLU A 210 -2.06 21.36 -4.47
N LEU A 211 -3.26 21.34 -3.93
CA LEU A 211 -4.36 20.54 -4.48
C LEU A 211 -4.94 21.11 -5.80
N SER A 212 -4.64 22.36 -6.16
CA SER A 212 -5.06 22.94 -7.45
C SER A 212 -4.17 22.51 -8.63
N HIS A 213 -3.00 21.92 -8.38
CA HIS A 213 -2.10 21.40 -9.42
C HIS A 213 -2.57 20.04 -9.96
N THR A 214 -2.01 19.65 -11.13
CA THR A 214 -2.33 18.37 -11.78
C THR A 214 -1.85 17.16 -10.99
N SER A 215 -2.42 15.98 -11.25
CA SER A 215 -2.18 14.74 -10.53
C SER A 215 -0.71 14.33 -10.36
N ASP A 216 0.15 14.67 -11.32
CA ASP A 216 1.57 14.32 -11.33
C ASP A 216 2.43 15.15 -10.35
N GLU A 217 2.05 16.41 -10.11
CA GLU A 217 2.77 17.28 -9.17
C GLU A 217 2.36 17.03 -7.71
N LYS A 218 1.15 16.50 -7.49
CA LYS A 218 0.58 16.28 -6.15
C LYS A 218 1.41 15.36 -5.27
N MET A 219 1.93 14.27 -5.84
CA MET A 219 2.69 13.30 -5.04
C MET A 219 4.00 13.86 -4.49
N LYS A 220 4.62 14.78 -5.23
CA LYS A 220 5.86 15.42 -4.78
C LYS A 220 5.66 16.40 -3.65
N SER A 221 4.44 16.96 -3.55
CA SER A 221 4.10 17.99 -2.54
C SER A 221 3.41 17.44 -1.29
N ILE A 222 2.94 16.17 -1.30
CA ILE A 222 2.17 15.61 -0.18
C ILE A 222 2.92 15.69 1.16
N ILE A 223 4.25 15.48 1.16
CA ILE A 223 5.04 15.54 2.41
C ILE A 223 4.89 16.90 3.10
N SER A 224 4.81 17.98 2.33
CA SER A 224 4.67 19.34 2.89
C SER A 224 3.24 19.66 3.36
N THR A 225 2.27 18.84 2.99
CA THR A 225 0.83 19.06 3.27
C THR A 225 0.20 18.00 4.18
N ILE A 226 1.02 17.11 4.75
CA ILE A 226 0.54 16.12 5.72
C ILE A 226 -0.10 16.83 6.91
N GLN A 227 -1.36 16.51 7.16
CA GLN A 227 -2.11 17.06 8.29
C GLN A 227 -1.72 16.38 9.60
N LYS A 228 -1.96 17.04 10.73
CA LYS A 228 -1.65 16.50 12.07
C LYS A 228 -2.22 15.11 12.31
N GLU A 229 -3.49 14.88 11.96
CA GLU A 229 -4.15 13.58 12.11
C GLU A 229 -3.46 12.51 11.27
N GLN A 230 -3.08 12.86 10.03
CA GLN A 230 -2.35 11.95 9.12
C GLN A 230 -0.94 11.66 9.66
N ASN A 231 -0.23 12.66 10.18
CA ASN A 231 1.10 12.49 10.77
C ASN A 231 1.08 11.53 11.96
N GLN A 232 0.07 11.62 12.82
CA GLN A 232 -0.11 10.70 13.95
C GLN A 232 -0.28 9.24 13.48
N ILE A 233 -1.04 9.02 12.40
CA ILE A 233 -1.22 7.69 11.81
C ILE A 233 0.09 7.18 11.20
N ILE A 234 0.80 8.03 10.44
CA ILE A 234 2.06 7.68 9.79
C ILE A 234 3.10 7.26 10.84
N ARG A 235 3.18 7.95 11.96
CA ARG A 235 4.17 7.72 13.03
C ARG A 235 3.74 6.73 14.11
N ASN A 236 2.54 6.16 14.03
CA ASN A 236 2.09 5.15 14.99
C ASN A 236 2.88 3.84 14.80
N ASP A 237 3.93 3.64 15.55
CA ASP A 237 4.77 2.43 15.52
C ASP A 237 4.40 1.41 16.62
N LYS A 238 3.44 1.74 17.51
CA LYS A 238 3.04 0.92 18.65
C LYS A 238 2.02 -0.15 18.28
N ALA A 239 1.00 0.18 17.48
CA ALA A 239 -0.05 -0.75 17.09
C ALA A 239 0.50 -1.99 16.37
N ASP A 240 0.05 -3.19 16.77
CA ASP A 240 0.34 -4.43 16.06
C ASP A 240 -0.52 -4.56 14.80
N THR A 241 -1.77 -4.14 14.88
CA THR A 241 -2.66 -3.98 13.72
C THR A 241 -3.28 -2.59 13.78
N LEU A 242 -3.07 -1.80 12.72
CA LEU A 242 -3.68 -0.48 12.54
C LEU A 242 -4.72 -0.58 11.43
N ILE A 243 -5.98 -0.29 11.75
CA ILE A 243 -7.10 -0.28 10.80
C ILE A 243 -7.43 1.19 10.50
N ILE A 244 -7.39 1.59 9.24
CA ILE A 244 -7.66 2.95 8.79
C ILE A 244 -8.94 2.92 7.94
N GLN A 245 -10.06 3.32 8.54
CA GLN A 245 -11.29 3.58 7.81
C GLN A 245 -11.28 5.03 7.36
N GLY A 246 -11.29 5.28 6.06
CA GLY A 246 -11.28 6.63 5.55
C GLY A 246 -12.25 6.81 4.39
N VAL A 247 -12.91 7.96 4.33
CA VAL A 247 -13.81 8.32 3.23
C VAL A 247 -13.07 8.46 1.89
N ALA A 248 -13.81 8.51 0.79
CA ALA A 248 -13.24 8.79 -0.53
C ALA A 248 -12.40 10.07 -0.50
N GLY A 249 -11.17 10.02 -1.03
CA GLY A 249 -10.29 11.19 -1.09
C GLY A 249 -9.62 11.60 0.22
N SER A 250 -9.71 10.80 1.29
CA SER A 250 -9.03 11.11 2.57
C SER A 250 -7.51 10.87 2.57
N GLY A 251 -6.95 10.41 1.46
CA GLY A 251 -5.51 10.18 1.32
C GLY A 251 -5.01 8.86 1.93
N LYS A 252 -5.89 7.88 2.17
CA LYS A 252 -5.54 6.57 2.80
C LYS A 252 -4.28 5.94 2.22
N THR A 253 -4.23 5.80 0.90
CA THR A 253 -3.10 5.17 0.21
C THR A 253 -1.81 5.97 0.39
N SER A 254 -1.90 7.30 0.27
CA SER A 254 -0.76 8.18 0.52
C SER A 254 -0.26 8.03 1.97
N ILE A 255 -1.16 8.01 2.95
CA ILE A 255 -0.83 7.79 4.36
C ILE A 255 -0.13 6.43 4.53
N ALA A 256 -0.64 5.36 3.89
CA ALA A 256 -0.01 4.05 3.98
C ALA A 256 1.41 4.05 3.43
N LEU A 257 1.66 4.68 2.28
CA LEU A 257 2.99 4.76 1.66
C LEU A 257 3.97 5.58 2.51
N HIS A 258 3.53 6.73 3.03
CA HIS A 258 4.35 7.54 3.94
C HIS A 258 4.61 6.80 5.25
N ARG A 259 3.63 6.05 5.77
CA ARG A 259 3.81 5.19 6.92
C ARG A 259 4.84 4.09 6.67
N ILE A 260 4.79 3.43 5.53
CA ILE A 260 5.81 2.43 5.14
C ILE A 260 7.19 3.09 5.11
N ALA A 261 7.33 4.24 4.43
CA ALA A 261 8.58 4.97 4.37
C ALA A 261 9.09 5.38 5.77
N PHE A 262 8.18 5.79 6.65
CA PHE A 262 8.51 6.08 8.05
C PHE A 262 8.97 4.82 8.80
N LEU A 263 8.28 3.69 8.68
CA LEU A 263 8.63 2.43 9.35
C LEU A 263 9.98 1.90 8.86
N LEU A 264 10.27 1.96 7.56
CA LEU A 264 11.56 1.58 6.98
C LEU A 264 12.69 2.49 7.52
N TYR A 265 12.46 3.79 7.61
CA TYR A 265 13.40 4.74 8.19
C TYR A 265 13.62 4.49 9.70
N ARG A 266 12.52 4.32 10.46
CA ARG A 266 12.54 4.15 11.92
C ARG A 266 13.21 2.84 12.36
N PHE A 267 12.99 1.77 11.60
CA PHE A 267 13.46 0.41 11.90
C PHE A 267 14.47 -0.11 10.88
N LYS A 268 15.26 0.76 10.27
CA LYS A 268 16.24 0.43 9.21
C LYS A 268 17.15 -0.76 9.50
N ASP A 269 17.44 -1.03 10.79
CA ASP A 269 18.27 -2.17 11.21
C ASP A 269 17.49 -3.49 11.34
N LYS A 270 16.15 -3.45 11.26
CA LYS A 270 15.26 -4.60 11.49
C LYS A 270 14.32 -4.89 10.33
N ILE A 271 13.98 -3.89 9.55
CA ILE A 271 13.00 -3.96 8.44
C ILE A 271 13.62 -3.32 7.20
N SER A 272 13.57 -4.03 6.09
CA SER A 272 13.91 -3.55 4.75
C SER A 272 12.70 -3.67 3.82
N ALA A 273 12.78 -3.13 2.61
CA ALA A 273 11.72 -3.25 1.60
C ALA A 273 11.32 -4.72 1.35
N ASN A 274 12.28 -5.65 1.37
CA ASN A 274 12.02 -7.09 1.20
C ASN A 274 11.25 -7.75 2.36
N ASN A 275 11.07 -7.06 3.48
CA ASN A 275 10.31 -7.54 4.64
C ASN A 275 8.89 -6.97 4.72
N VAL A 276 8.49 -6.16 3.73
CA VAL A 276 7.19 -5.51 3.65
C VAL A 276 6.48 -5.95 2.38
N ILE A 277 5.21 -6.33 2.48
CA ILE A 277 4.36 -6.63 1.33
C ILE A 277 3.11 -5.77 1.34
N ILE A 278 2.61 -5.50 0.14
CA ILE A 278 1.33 -4.83 -0.07
C ILE A 278 0.38 -5.81 -0.73
N LEU A 279 -0.81 -5.98 -0.14
CA LEU A 279 -1.93 -6.68 -0.74
C LEU A 279 -2.87 -5.65 -1.37
N SER A 280 -3.02 -5.73 -2.68
CA SER A 280 -3.87 -4.84 -3.48
C SER A 280 -4.78 -5.65 -4.42
N PRO A 281 -6.02 -5.20 -4.66
CA PRO A 281 -6.92 -5.89 -5.58
C PRO A 281 -6.58 -5.66 -7.06
N ASN A 282 -5.76 -4.68 -7.39
CA ASN A 282 -5.50 -4.24 -8.76
C ASN A 282 -4.00 -4.04 -9.03
N LYS A 283 -3.47 -4.72 -10.05
CA LYS A 283 -2.06 -4.60 -10.47
C LYS A 283 -1.68 -3.19 -10.94
N VAL A 284 -2.60 -2.45 -11.57
CA VAL A 284 -2.35 -1.06 -12.02
C VAL A 284 -2.10 -0.15 -10.82
N PHE A 285 -2.79 -0.41 -9.71
CA PHE A 285 -2.60 0.31 -8.47
C PHE A 285 -1.25 -0.02 -7.81
N GLY A 286 -0.82 -1.27 -7.89
CA GLY A 286 0.49 -1.68 -7.40
C GLY A 286 1.65 -1.04 -8.15
N ASP A 287 1.54 -0.90 -9.47
CA ASP A 287 2.51 -0.16 -10.29
C ASP A 287 2.62 1.31 -9.83
N TYR A 288 1.47 1.95 -9.55
CA TYR A 288 1.44 3.29 -8.98
C TYR A 288 2.18 3.38 -7.63
N ILE A 289 1.94 2.45 -6.72
CA ILE A 289 2.62 2.38 -5.41
C ILE A 289 4.14 2.20 -5.58
N SER A 290 4.55 1.30 -6.49
CA SER A 290 5.94 1.00 -6.75
C SER A 290 6.73 2.20 -7.28
N ASN A 291 6.06 3.17 -7.91
CA ASN A 291 6.68 4.40 -8.39
C ASN A 291 6.83 5.48 -7.29
N VAL A 292 5.95 5.49 -6.29
CA VAL A 292 5.95 6.52 -5.23
C VAL A 292 7.05 6.30 -4.19
N LEU A 293 7.27 5.06 -3.75
CA LEU A 293 8.27 4.77 -2.72
C LEU A 293 9.69 5.18 -3.09
N PRO A 294 10.18 4.98 -4.34
CA PRO A 294 11.46 5.53 -4.77
C PRO A 294 11.57 7.06 -4.71
N GLU A 295 10.44 7.77 -4.85
CA GLU A 295 10.42 9.22 -4.62
C GLU A 295 10.59 9.58 -3.15
N LEU A 296 10.11 8.71 -2.24
CA LEU A 296 10.31 8.84 -0.78
C LEU A 296 11.69 8.34 -0.31
N GLY A 297 12.52 7.85 -1.23
CA GLY A 297 13.87 7.36 -0.94
C GLY A 297 13.97 5.90 -0.55
N GLU A 298 12.89 5.15 -0.73
CA GLU A 298 12.82 3.74 -0.38
C GLU A 298 12.88 2.85 -1.63
N GLU A 299 13.23 1.58 -1.45
CA GLU A 299 13.21 0.60 -2.54
C GLU A 299 11.75 0.17 -2.83
N PRO A 300 11.43 -0.25 -4.08
CA PRO A 300 10.13 -0.79 -4.41
C PRO A 300 9.78 -2.00 -3.54
N LEU A 301 8.50 -2.15 -3.19
CA LEU A 301 8.01 -3.26 -2.38
C LEU A 301 7.48 -4.40 -3.25
N CYS A 302 7.42 -5.59 -2.65
CA CYS A 302 6.73 -6.72 -3.24
C CYS A 302 5.21 -6.53 -3.10
N GLU A 303 4.51 -6.63 -4.22
CA GLU A 303 3.06 -6.63 -4.28
C GLU A 303 2.55 -8.05 -4.48
N LEU A 304 1.47 -8.39 -3.77
CA LEU A 304 0.76 -9.66 -3.91
C LEU A 304 -0.73 -9.40 -4.08
N SER A 305 -1.38 -10.25 -4.87
CA SER A 305 -2.83 -10.37 -4.90
C SER A 305 -3.28 -11.60 -4.09
N PHE A 306 -4.56 -11.65 -3.72
CA PHE A 306 -5.13 -12.87 -3.14
C PHE A 306 -5.07 -14.06 -4.12
N GLU A 307 -5.17 -13.81 -5.43
CA GLU A 307 -4.98 -14.87 -6.44
C GLU A 307 -3.57 -15.47 -6.38
N ASN A 308 -2.51 -14.64 -6.27
CA ASN A 308 -1.13 -15.13 -6.12
C ASN A 308 -0.94 -15.97 -4.85
N ILE A 309 -1.56 -15.56 -3.74
CA ILE A 309 -1.50 -16.35 -2.50
C ILE A 309 -2.18 -17.71 -2.71
N ALA A 310 -3.36 -17.73 -3.33
CA ALA A 310 -4.07 -18.97 -3.62
C ALA A 310 -3.29 -19.89 -4.55
N GLU A 311 -2.69 -19.37 -5.62
CA GLU A 311 -1.83 -20.11 -6.54
C GLU A 311 -0.68 -20.81 -5.81
N VAL A 312 0.03 -20.06 -4.96
CA VAL A 312 1.15 -20.60 -4.17
C VAL A 312 0.69 -21.67 -3.18
N GLN A 313 -0.43 -21.45 -2.46
CA GLN A 313 -0.89 -22.36 -1.43
C GLN A 313 -1.55 -23.63 -2.00
N LEU A 314 -2.14 -23.54 -3.18
CA LEU A 314 -2.86 -24.66 -3.81
C LEU A 314 -2.08 -25.31 -4.96
N ASP A 315 -0.83 -24.91 -5.22
CA ASP A 315 0.01 -25.58 -6.24
C ASP A 315 0.04 -27.09 -5.99
N ARG A 316 -0.33 -27.88 -7.02
CA ARG A 316 -0.43 -29.35 -7.00
C ARG A 316 -1.40 -29.95 -5.97
N VAL A 317 -2.21 -29.12 -5.31
CA VAL A 317 -3.23 -29.56 -4.35
C VAL A 317 -4.59 -29.70 -5.03
N ILE A 318 -5.11 -28.59 -5.59
CA ILE A 318 -6.40 -28.54 -6.28
C ILE A 318 -6.44 -27.29 -7.20
N ASN A 319 -7.17 -27.38 -8.31
CA ASN A 319 -7.40 -26.24 -9.18
C ASN A 319 -8.55 -25.36 -8.66
N PHE A 320 -8.57 -24.10 -9.08
CA PHE A 320 -9.65 -23.15 -8.79
C PHE A 320 -9.92 -22.26 -10.00
N GLU A 321 -11.11 -21.71 -10.08
CA GLU A 321 -11.49 -20.70 -11.08
C GLU A 321 -11.08 -19.30 -10.62
N SER A 322 -10.80 -18.41 -11.55
CA SER A 322 -10.57 -16.97 -11.23
C SER A 322 -11.85 -16.33 -10.68
N GLU A 323 -11.68 -15.22 -9.96
CA GLU A 323 -12.81 -14.46 -9.43
C GLU A 323 -13.70 -13.93 -10.57
N LYS A 324 -14.99 -14.28 -10.52
CA LYS A 324 -15.99 -13.83 -11.49
C LYS A 324 -16.50 -12.44 -11.12
N ASP A 325 -16.83 -11.65 -12.15
CA ASP A 325 -17.52 -10.38 -11.91
C ASP A 325 -18.96 -10.65 -11.43
N PRO A 326 -19.33 -10.23 -10.20
CA PRO A 326 -20.66 -10.46 -9.65
C PRO A 326 -21.77 -9.75 -10.43
N LEU A 327 -21.44 -8.74 -11.24
CA LEU A 327 -22.42 -8.01 -12.09
C LEU A 327 -22.81 -8.78 -13.35
N GLU A 328 -21.97 -9.72 -13.78
CA GLU A 328 -22.21 -10.52 -14.99
C GLU A 328 -22.93 -11.85 -14.69
N ILE A 329 -23.12 -12.21 -13.40
CA ILE A 329 -23.70 -13.49 -13.00
C ILE A 329 -25.14 -13.36 -12.55
N ASN A 330 -26.05 -14.04 -13.27
CA ASN A 330 -27.47 -14.11 -12.96
C ASN A 330 -27.91 -15.47 -12.35
N ASP A 331 -27.04 -16.08 -11.52
CA ASP A 331 -27.36 -17.32 -10.79
C ASP A 331 -27.61 -17.03 -9.31
N ALA A 332 -28.89 -17.05 -8.91
CA ALA A 332 -29.30 -16.80 -7.54
C ALA A 332 -28.67 -17.78 -6.53
N LYS A 333 -28.42 -19.03 -6.91
CA LYS A 333 -27.79 -20.02 -6.03
C LYS A 333 -26.29 -19.73 -5.86
N TRP A 334 -25.64 -19.25 -6.92
CA TRP A 334 -24.26 -18.79 -6.83
C TRP A 334 -24.15 -17.58 -5.90
N VAL A 335 -25.03 -16.59 -6.07
CA VAL A 335 -25.11 -15.41 -5.20
C VAL A 335 -25.30 -15.81 -3.73
N GLU A 336 -26.22 -16.75 -3.44
CA GLU A 336 -26.46 -17.26 -2.09
C GLU A 336 -25.19 -17.89 -1.49
N ARG A 337 -24.48 -18.73 -2.26
CA ARG A 337 -23.21 -19.35 -1.81
C ARG A 337 -22.12 -18.31 -1.51
N VAL A 338 -21.93 -17.32 -2.39
CA VAL A 338 -20.92 -16.28 -2.19
C VAL A 338 -21.24 -15.43 -0.97
N ARG A 339 -22.50 -14.97 -0.82
CA ARG A 339 -22.95 -14.21 0.34
C ARG A 339 -22.73 -14.94 1.65
N PHE A 340 -23.13 -16.21 1.71
CA PHE A 340 -22.97 -17.04 2.90
C PHE A 340 -21.48 -17.15 3.31
N LYS A 341 -20.60 -17.43 2.35
CA LYS A 341 -19.16 -17.62 2.59
C LYS A 341 -18.41 -16.32 2.85
N SER A 342 -19.00 -15.16 2.57
CA SER A 342 -18.42 -13.84 2.83
C SER A 342 -18.68 -13.30 4.24
N THR A 343 -19.34 -14.06 5.11
CA THR A 343 -19.71 -13.64 6.45
C THR A 343 -18.67 -14.04 7.51
N LEU A 344 -18.59 -13.29 8.61
CA LEU A 344 -17.79 -13.67 9.77
C LEU A 344 -18.34 -14.93 10.46
N ASP A 345 -19.65 -15.15 10.42
CA ASP A 345 -20.27 -16.34 11.00
C ASP A 345 -19.86 -17.62 10.28
N PHE A 346 -19.60 -17.53 8.97
CA PHE A 346 -19.04 -18.67 8.23
C PHE A 346 -17.62 -19.02 8.71
N VAL A 347 -16.80 -18.04 9.03
CA VAL A 347 -15.47 -18.27 9.63
C VAL A 347 -15.62 -18.99 10.99
N LYS A 348 -16.53 -18.50 11.84
CA LYS A 348 -16.83 -19.15 13.15
C LYS A 348 -17.28 -20.60 12.99
N LEU A 349 -18.11 -20.91 12.01
CA LEU A 349 -18.54 -22.28 11.71
C LEU A 349 -17.35 -23.18 11.33
N ILE A 350 -16.44 -22.68 10.53
CA ILE A 350 -15.20 -23.41 10.17
C ILE A 350 -14.32 -23.59 11.41
N ASP A 351 -14.15 -22.56 12.24
CA ASP A 351 -13.37 -22.64 13.48
C ASP A 351 -13.90 -23.72 14.43
N ASP A 352 -15.22 -23.81 14.60
CA ASP A 352 -15.84 -24.82 15.43
C ASP A 352 -15.69 -26.23 14.86
N TYR A 353 -15.73 -26.36 13.53
CA TYR A 353 -15.42 -27.63 12.88
C TYR A 353 -13.95 -28.02 13.07
N ILE A 354 -13.00 -27.10 12.86
CA ILE A 354 -11.56 -27.33 13.02
C ILE A 354 -11.22 -27.78 14.46
N LYS A 355 -11.87 -27.21 15.47
CA LYS A 355 -11.67 -27.62 16.88
C LYS A 355 -12.08 -29.06 17.16
N GLN A 356 -13.16 -29.52 16.53
CA GLN A 356 -13.71 -30.85 16.76
C GLN A 356 -13.13 -31.92 15.83
N MET A 357 -12.74 -31.52 14.63
CA MET A 357 -12.35 -32.40 13.54
C MET A 357 -11.23 -33.38 13.90
N PRO A 358 -10.11 -32.99 14.56
CA PRO A 358 -9.01 -33.90 14.83
C PRO A 358 -9.44 -35.16 15.58
N ASN A 359 -10.27 -35.02 16.63
CA ASN A 359 -10.74 -36.14 17.44
C ASN A 359 -11.81 -36.97 16.74
N LYS A 360 -12.51 -36.42 15.74
CA LYS A 360 -13.50 -37.18 14.95
C LYS A 360 -12.84 -38.00 13.83
N ILE A 361 -11.77 -37.52 13.27
CA ILE A 361 -11.14 -38.19 12.11
C ILE A 361 -10.00 -39.12 12.50
N PHE A 362 -9.34 -38.93 13.65
CA PHE A 362 -8.29 -39.81 14.13
C PHE A 362 -8.85 -40.78 15.17
N ILE A 363 -8.84 -42.07 14.82
CA ILE A 363 -9.31 -43.16 15.68
C ILE A 363 -8.10 -44.08 15.93
N PRO A 364 -7.33 -43.84 17.01
CA PRO A 364 -6.13 -44.61 17.27
C PRO A 364 -6.43 -46.06 17.59
N LYS A 365 -5.53 -46.92 17.19
CA LYS A 365 -5.47 -48.34 17.51
C LYS A 365 -4.11 -48.64 18.09
N ASP A 366 -4.00 -49.76 18.85
CA ASP A 366 -2.72 -50.22 19.30
C ASP A 366 -1.76 -50.39 18.13
N TYR A 367 -0.56 -49.87 18.27
CA TYR A 367 0.52 -50.04 17.31
C TYR A 367 1.56 -51.00 17.88
N THR A 368 1.75 -52.14 17.19
CA THR A 368 2.67 -53.20 17.63
C THR A 368 3.74 -53.41 16.59
N PHE A 369 4.99 -53.59 17.00
CA PHE A 369 6.13 -53.98 16.18
C PHE A 369 7.04 -54.90 17.00
N GLY A 370 7.19 -56.16 16.57
CA GLY A 370 7.89 -57.16 17.37
C GLY A 370 7.30 -57.33 18.75
N SER A 371 8.13 -57.18 19.77
CA SER A 371 7.74 -57.21 21.20
C SER A 371 7.14 -55.91 21.73
N PHE A 372 7.30 -54.80 20.96
CA PHE A 372 6.90 -53.45 21.40
C PHE A 372 5.47 -53.12 21.06
N THR A 373 4.75 -52.49 22.01
CA THR A 373 3.38 -52.04 21.77
C THR A 373 3.15 -50.65 22.36
N ALA A 374 2.69 -49.72 21.49
CA ALA A 374 2.11 -48.43 21.91
C ALA A 374 0.58 -48.59 21.95
N LYS A 375 0.01 -48.42 23.13
CA LYS A 375 -1.45 -48.54 23.36
C LYS A 375 -2.22 -47.37 22.75
N SER A 376 -3.43 -47.62 22.27
CA SER A 376 -4.32 -46.64 21.67
C SER A 376 -4.55 -45.43 22.54
N ASP A 377 -4.79 -45.64 23.87
CA ASP A 377 -5.01 -44.55 24.81
C ASP A 377 -3.79 -43.63 24.98
N TRP A 378 -2.60 -44.25 24.99
CA TRP A 378 -1.34 -43.47 25.00
C TRP A 378 -1.15 -42.70 23.71
N ILE A 379 -1.41 -43.30 22.55
CA ILE A 379 -1.35 -42.63 21.24
C ILE A 379 -2.32 -41.44 21.19
N GLN A 380 -3.55 -41.64 21.70
CA GLN A 380 -4.55 -40.56 21.77
C GLN A 380 -4.07 -39.40 22.67
N SER A 381 -3.58 -39.72 23.86
CA SER A 381 -3.05 -38.71 24.80
C SER A 381 -1.90 -37.90 24.18
N ARG A 382 -0.98 -38.54 23.44
CA ARG A 382 0.10 -37.83 22.74
C ARG A 382 -0.42 -36.96 21.60
N PHE A 383 -1.37 -37.46 20.81
CA PHE A 383 -2.01 -36.69 19.75
C PHE A 383 -2.73 -35.44 20.27
N GLU A 384 -3.40 -35.52 21.41
CA GLU A 384 -4.06 -34.40 22.08
C GLU A 384 -3.05 -33.39 22.67
N ALA A 385 -1.93 -33.87 23.22
CA ALA A 385 -0.86 -33.03 23.71
C ALA A 385 -0.28 -32.08 22.65
N TYR A 386 -0.35 -32.48 21.38
CA TYR A 386 0.11 -31.69 20.23
C TYR A 386 -1.01 -30.86 19.59
N ASN A 387 -2.05 -30.47 20.32
CA ASN A 387 -3.26 -29.78 19.83
C ASN A 387 -2.98 -28.47 19.06
N ARG A 388 -1.85 -27.80 19.32
CA ARG A 388 -1.42 -26.58 18.64
C ARG A 388 -0.91 -26.79 17.19
N TYR A 389 -0.67 -28.03 16.79
CA TYR A 389 -0.18 -28.36 15.45
C TYR A 389 -1.30 -28.85 14.54
N PRO A 390 -1.18 -28.71 13.21
CA PRO A 390 -2.07 -29.34 12.24
C PRO A 390 -2.09 -30.89 12.40
N VAL A 391 -3.19 -31.51 11.99
CA VAL A 391 -3.40 -32.95 12.21
C VAL A 391 -2.23 -33.81 11.74
N LYS A 392 -1.75 -33.58 10.51
CA LYS A 392 -0.62 -34.33 9.94
C LYS A 392 0.66 -34.15 10.75
N LYS A 393 0.91 -32.93 11.22
CA LYS A 393 2.10 -32.65 12.04
C LYS A 393 2.00 -33.29 13.44
N ARG A 394 0.78 -33.38 14.02
CA ARG A 394 0.57 -34.15 15.26
C ARG A 394 0.96 -35.60 15.07
N LEU A 395 0.53 -36.25 13.96
CA LEU A 395 0.87 -37.63 13.65
C LEU A 395 2.37 -37.84 13.47
N GLU A 396 3.08 -36.89 12.85
CA GLU A 396 4.55 -36.94 12.77
C GLU A 396 5.18 -36.94 14.16
N LYS A 397 4.73 -36.03 15.05
CA LYS A 397 5.22 -35.96 16.42
C LYS A 397 4.91 -37.20 17.22
N VAL A 398 3.71 -37.77 17.08
CA VAL A 398 3.33 -39.02 17.73
C VAL A 398 4.19 -40.19 17.20
N ALA A 399 4.52 -40.22 15.90
CA ALA A 399 5.39 -41.23 15.33
C ALA A 399 6.82 -41.15 15.89
N GLU A 400 7.34 -39.93 16.09
CA GLU A 400 8.63 -39.70 16.76
C GLU A 400 8.56 -40.22 18.22
N ASP A 401 7.51 -39.88 18.96
CA ASP A 401 7.33 -40.32 20.36
C ASP A 401 7.23 -41.84 20.50
N ILE A 402 6.51 -42.49 19.56
CA ILE A 402 6.44 -43.98 19.56
C ILE A 402 7.84 -44.58 19.32
N HIS A 403 8.59 -44.03 18.39
CA HIS A 403 9.95 -44.50 18.14
C HIS A 403 10.84 -44.35 19.37
N TYR A 404 10.87 -43.17 19.99
CA TYR A 404 11.63 -42.92 21.22
C TYR A 404 11.19 -43.80 22.38
N LYS A 405 9.86 -44.03 22.53
CA LYS A 405 9.35 -44.94 23.54
C LYS A 405 9.90 -46.36 23.32
N PHE A 406 9.85 -46.88 22.11
CA PHE A 406 10.36 -48.20 21.80
C PHE A 406 11.89 -48.28 21.96
N GLU A 407 12.61 -47.21 21.64
CA GLU A 407 14.06 -47.09 21.86
C GLU A 407 14.37 -47.18 23.35
N SER A 408 13.62 -46.45 24.20
CA SER A 408 13.80 -46.50 25.64
C SER A 408 13.47 -47.85 26.30
N ASP A 409 12.51 -48.59 25.69
CA ASP A 409 12.08 -49.91 26.18
C ASP A 409 12.96 -51.03 25.61
N ASN A 410 13.88 -50.73 24.66
CA ASN A 410 14.67 -51.71 23.92
C ASN A 410 15.92 -52.20 24.69
N ILE A 411 15.71 -52.99 25.74
CA ILE A 411 16.82 -53.51 26.55
C ILE A 411 17.56 -54.66 25.84
N MET A 412 16.90 -55.35 24.91
CA MET A 412 17.42 -56.56 24.23
C MET A 412 18.04 -56.28 22.86
N GLU A 413 18.18 -54.98 22.51
CA GLU A 413 18.73 -54.51 21.21
C GLU A 413 18.01 -55.10 19.98
N GLU A 414 16.67 -55.25 20.06
CA GLU A 414 15.84 -55.69 18.96
C GLU A 414 15.75 -54.60 17.86
N ASP A 415 15.43 -55.01 16.63
CA ASP A 415 15.16 -54.10 15.53
C ASP A 415 13.99 -53.17 15.85
N LEU A 416 14.16 -51.84 15.61
CA LEU A 416 13.14 -50.83 15.82
C LEU A 416 12.45 -50.39 14.53
N PRO A 417 11.16 -50.05 14.55
CA PRO A 417 10.46 -49.55 13.37
C PRO A 417 10.96 -48.12 13.02
N ARG A 418 11.18 -47.85 11.75
CA ARG A 418 11.51 -46.47 11.30
C ARG A 418 10.33 -45.54 11.53
N VAL A 419 10.58 -44.30 11.92
CA VAL A 419 9.53 -43.26 12.13
C VAL A 419 8.58 -43.16 10.93
N LYS A 420 9.08 -43.23 9.68
CA LYS A 420 8.25 -43.23 8.47
C LYS A 420 7.26 -44.41 8.40
N SER A 421 7.64 -45.59 8.91
CA SER A 421 6.74 -46.76 8.97
C SER A 421 5.64 -46.58 10.00
N ILE A 422 6.00 -46.07 11.17
CA ILE A 422 5.05 -45.70 12.23
C ILE A 422 4.05 -44.65 11.71
N LEU A 423 4.53 -43.58 11.12
CA LEU A 423 3.71 -42.52 10.54
C LEU A 423 2.75 -43.05 9.47
N LYS A 424 3.19 -43.97 8.62
CA LYS A 424 2.31 -44.61 7.64
C LYS A 424 1.16 -45.37 8.31
N SER A 425 1.44 -46.07 9.40
CA SER A 425 0.43 -46.79 10.18
C SER A 425 -0.55 -45.82 10.86
N LEU A 426 -0.05 -44.74 11.48
CA LEU A 426 -0.89 -43.69 12.09
C LEU A 426 -1.78 -43.00 11.07
N ASN A 427 -1.27 -42.66 9.88
CA ASN A 427 -2.08 -42.13 8.79
C ASN A 427 -3.17 -43.13 8.32
N GLY A 428 -2.92 -44.44 8.45
CA GLY A 428 -3.92 -45.48 8.21
C GLY A 428 -5.09 -45.46 9.20
N MET A 429 -4.91 -44.85 10.39
CA MET A 429 -5.94 -44.71 11.44
C MET A 429 -6.83 -43.48 11.22
N LEU A 430 -6.51 -42.63 10.24
CA LEU A 430 -7.38 -41.52 9.84
C LEU A 430 -8.57 -42.07 9.03
N THR A 431 -9.78 -41.62 9.40
CA THR A 431 -11.02 -41.93 8.67
C THR A 431 -11.15 -41.13 7.38
N ILE A 432 -10.61 -39.91 7.38
CA ILE A 432 -10.54 -39.00 6.20
C ILE A 432 -9.07 -38.75 5.89
N LYS A 433 -8.68 -39.01 4.63
CA LYS A 433 -7.25 -39.04 4.22
C LYS A 433 -6.80 -37.86 3.34
N ASN A 434 -7.73 -37.02 2.89
CA ASN A 434 -7.41 -35.87 2.05
C ASN A 434 -8.32 -34.68 2.37
N THR A 435 -7.82 -33.48 2.11
CA THR A 435 -8.47 -32.23 2.46
C THR A 435 -9.78 -32.01 1.70
N LEU A 436 -9.87 -32.42 0.42
CA LEU A 436 -11.12 -32.24 -0.33
C LEU A 436 -12.29 -33.05 0.27
N THR A 437 -12.01 -34.28 0.70
CA THR A 437 -13.02 -35.10 1.40
C THR A 437 -13.39 -34.48 2.74
N LEU A 438 -12.40 -33.93 3.45
CA LEU A 438 -12.61 -33.21 4.72
C LEU A 438 -13.45 -31.95 4.51
N TYR A 439 -13.19 -31.19 3.47
CA TYR A 439 -13.93 -29.98 3.10
C TYR A 439 -15.40 -30.30 2.78
N LYS A 440 -15.65 -31.40 2.05
CA LYS A 440 -17.01 -31.89 1.80
C LYS A 440 -17.70 -32.36 3.08
N ASP A 441 -16.96 -33.00 3.99
CA ASP A 441 -17.49 -33.47 5.28
C ASP A 441 -17.92 -32.29 6.16
N PHE A 442 -17.19 -31.16 6.14
CA PHE A 442 -17.57 -29.92 6.81
C PHE A 442 -19.00 -29.50 6.41
N PHE A 443 -19.28 -29.34 5.12
CA PHE A 443 -20.61 -28.92 4.66
C PHE A 443 -21.71 -29.94 5.02
N LYS A 444 -21.36 -31.23 5.02
CA LYS A 444 -22.30 -32.30 5.40
C LYS A 444 -22.59 -32.26 6.90
N GLN A 445 -21.60 -32.11 7.76
CA GLN A 445 -21.79 -32.06 9.22
C GLN A 445 -22.58 -30.83 9.65
N MET A 446 -22.40 -29.71 8.97
CA MET A 446 -23.12 -28.45 9.24
C MET A 446 -24.52 -28.41 8.60
N ASN A 447 -24.96 -29.46 7.89
CA ASN A 447 -26.24 -29.54 7.15
C ASN A 447 -26.42 -28.42 6.09
N ILE A 448 -25.31 -27.98 5.45
CA ILE A 448 -25.27 -26.93 4.44
C ILE A 448 -24.64 -27.44 3.13
N SER A 449 -24.87 -28.69 2.76
CA SER A 449 -24.25 -29.33 1.59
C SER A 449 -24.58 -28.61 0.27
N ASN A 450 -25.68 -27.87 0.18
CA ASN A 450 -26.05 -27.02 -0.96
C ASN A 450 -25.13 -25.80 -1.16
N MET A 451 -24.38 -25.41 -0.14
CA MET A 451 -23.45 -24.29 -0.17
C MET A 451 -22.09 -24.63 -0.81
N PHE A 452 -21.85 -25.90 -1.14
CA PHE A 452 -20.62 -26.34 -1.82
C PHE A 452 -20.92 -26.92 -3.20
N VAL A 453 -20.34 -26.32 -4.22
CA VAL A 453 -20.41 -26.76 -5.61
C VAL A 453 -19.02 -26.68 -6.22
N MET A 454 -18.62 -27.69 -6.97
CA MET A 454 -17.38 -27.63 -7.75
C MET A 454 -17.66 -26.93 -9.08
N ALA A 455 -16.83 -25.96 -9.45
CA ALA A 455 -16.96 -25.29 -10.77
C ALA A 455 -16.78 -26.28 -11.91
N GLU A 456 -15.77 -27.16 -11.80
CA GLU A 456 -15.50 -28.27 -12.71
C GLU A 456 -14.91 -29.45 -11.94
N LYS A 457 -14.60 -30.56 -12.62
CA LYS A 457 -13.95 -31.70 -11.99
C LYS A 457 -12.62 -31.31 -11.34
N LYS A 458 -12.54 -31.35 -10.01
CA LYS A 458 -11.39 -30.96 -9.20
C LYS A 458 -11.02 -29.45 -9.29
N THR A 459 -11.99 -28.61 -9.60
CA THR A 459 -11.82 -27.16 -9.66
C THR A 459 -12.78 -26.50 -8.68
N LEU A 460 -12.28 -25.71 -7.73
CA LEU A 460 -13.06 -24.98 -6.73
C LEU A 460 -13.70 -23.73 -7.36
N GLU A 461 -14.91 -23.36 -6.92
CA GLU A 461 -15.39 -21.98 -7.11
C GLU A 461 -14.47 -21.02 -6.31
N TRP A 462 -14.28 -19.78 -6.81
CA TRP A 462 -13.44 -18.80 -6.12
C TRP A 462 -13.85 -18.61 -4.65
N SER A 463 -15.14 -18.59 -4.35
CA SER A 463 -15.67 -18.48 -2.99
C SER A 463 -15.29 -19.62 -2.04
N ASP A 464 -14.82 -20.76 -2.56
CA ASP A 464 -14.36 -21.92 -1.79
C ASP A 464 -12.83 -21.97 -1.60
N VAL A 465 -12.07 -21.13 -2.32
CA VAL A 465 -10.61 -21.17 -2.31
C VAL A 465 -10.05 -20.94 -0.92
N TYR A 466 -10.40 -19.83 -0.30
CA TYR A 466 -9.87 -19.47 1.02
C TYR A 466 -10.44 -20.31 2.17
N PRO A 467 -11.73 -20.67 2.18
CA PRO A 467 -12.25 -21.66 3.13
C PRO A 467 -11.52 -23.01 3.04
N PHE A 468 -11.21 -23.46 1.81
CA PHE A 468 -10.44 -24.67 1.60
C PHE A 468 -9.00 -24.55 2.13
N ILE A 469 -8.29 -23.44 1.84
CA ILE A 469 -6.95 -23.17 2.37
C ILE A 469 -6.96 -23.15 3.90
N TYR A 470 -8.00 -22.60 4.52
CA TYR A 470 -8.12 -22.51 5.96
C TYR A 470 -8.25 -23.90 6.62
N ILE A 471 -9.09 -24.77 6.06
CA ILE A 471 -9.21 -26.17 6.50
C ILE A 471 -7.94 -26.98 6.15
N TYR A 472 -7.33 -26.73 4.97
CA TYR A 472 -6.06 -27.34 4.58
C TYR A 472 -4.96 -27.02 5.59
N ALA A 473 -4.86 -25.77 6.01
CA ALA A 473 -3.91 -25.32 7.02
C ALA A 473 -4.07 -26.08 8.36
N ALA A 474 -5.31 -26.33 8.79
CA ALA A 474 -5.60 -27.06 10.02
C ALA A 474 -5.29 -28.56 9.90
N TYR A 475 -5.44 -29.14 8.74
CA TYR A 475 -5.24 -30.57 8.49
C TYR A 475 -3.82 -30.93 8.07
N GLU A 476 -3.33 -30.37 6.97
CA GLU A 476 -2.00 -30.68 6.43
C GLU A 476 -0.91 -29.79 7.04
N GLY A 477 -1.25 -28.53 7.28
CA GLY A 477 -0.34 -27.46 7.66
C GLY A 477 -0.09 -26.48 6.52
N ILE A 478 0.27 -25.28 6.90
CA ILE A 478 0.64 -24.20 5.98
C ILE A 478 2.01 -23.66 6.40
N GLN A 479 2.81 -23.23 5.45
CA GLN A 479 4.10 -22.64 5.77
C GLN A 479 3.90 -21.17 6.10
N GLU A 480 4.16 -20.79 7.36
CA GLU A 480 4.20 -19.41 7.82
C GLU A 480 5.37 -18.68 7.15
N ASP A 481 5.12 -17.50 6.60
CA ASP A 481 6.19 -16.65 6.10
C ASP A 481 6.84 -15.89 7.27
N LYS A 482 8.10 -16.21 7.53
CA LYS A 482 8.90 -15.60 8.61
C LYS A 482 9.77 -14.43 8.14
N ILE A 483 9.85 -14.19 6.84
CA ILE A 483 10.64 -13.11 6.24
C ILE A 483 9.87 -11.81 6.36
N ILE A 484 8.56 -11.87 6.10
CA ILE A 484 7.70 -10.69 6.12
C ILE A 484 7.49 -10.21 7.57
N ARG A 485 7.73 -8.91 7.78
CA ARG A 485 7.64 -8.22 9.07
C ARG A 485 6.50 -7.22 9.14
N HIS A 486 5.99 -6.80 7.98
CA HIS A 486 4.85 -5.89 7.89
C HIS A 486 4.01 -6.20 6.64
N VAL A 487 2.69 -6.24 6.83
CA VAL A 487 1.73 -6.41 5.73
C VAL A 487 0.86 -5.16 5.66
N VAL A 488 0.75 -4.60 4.47
CA VAL A 488 -0.21 -3.53 4.17
C VAL A 488 -1.33 -4.11 3.32
N ILE A 489 -2.57 -3.90 3.73
CA ILE A 489 -3.75 -4.38 3.00
C ILE A 489 -4.56 -3.15 2.60
N ASP A 490 -4.61 -2.87 1.31
CA ASP A 490 -5.44 -1.78 0.78
C ASP A 490 -6.82 -2.31 0.34
N GLU A 491 -7.79 -1.40 0.27
CA GLU A 491 -9.18 -1.69 -0.10
C GLU A 491 -9.80 -2.80 0.76
N MET A 492 -9.65 -2.68 2.08
CA MET A 492 -10.03 -3.72 3.06
C MET A 492 -11.45 -4.25 2.91
N GLN A 493 -12.38 -3.47 2.38
CA GLN A 493 -13.78 -3.84 2.20
C GLN A 493 -14.01 -4.84 1.06
N ASP A 494 -13.03 -5.04 0.18
CA ASP A 494 -13.16 -5.97 -0.95
C ASP A 494 -12.83 -7.43 -0.56
N TYR A 495 -12.25 -7.64 0.61
CA TYR A 495 -11.80 -8.96 1.04
C TYR A 495 -12.69 -9.54 2.14
N THR A 496 -12.99 -10.80 2.05
CA THR A 496 -13.88 -11.50 2.97
C THR A 496 -13.19 -11.84 4.32
N PRO A 497 -13.94 -12.02 5.41
CA PRO A 497 -13.40 -12.41 6.72
C PRO A 497 -12.53 -13.66 6.68
N ILE A 498 -12.85 -14.64 5.83
CA ILE A 498 -12.05 -15.88 5.71
C ILE A 498 -10.69 -15.62 5.04
N GLN A 499 -10.60 -14.64 4.12
CA GLN A 499 -9.32 -14.23 3.53
C GLN A 499 -8.41 -13.63 4.60
N TYR A 500 -8.96 -12.78 5.48
CA TYR A 500 -8.22 -12.24 6.63
C TYR A 500 -7.77 -13.32 7.60
N ALA A 501 -8.62 -14.32 7.88
CA ALA A 501 -8.24 -15.45 8.73
C ALA A 501 -7.02 -16.21 8.16
N VAL A 502 -6.99 -16.44 6.83
CA VAL A 502 -5.82 -17.05 6.17
C VAL A 502 -4.59 -16.16 6.20
N ILE A 503 -4.73 -14.84 5.95
CA ILE A 503 -3.62 -13.89 6.06
C ILE A 503 -3.01 -13.90 7.46
N ASN A 504 -3.84 -14.02 8.51
CA ASN A 504 -3.36 -14.11 9.90
C ASN A 504 -2.62 -15.42 10.19
N LEU A 505 -2.90 -16.49 9.46
CA LEU A 505 -2.12 -17.73 9.54
C LEU A 505 -0.76 -17.62 8.83
N LEU A 506 -0.73 -16.99 7.65
CA LEU A 506 0.46 -16.87 6.81
C LEU A 506 1.46 -15.84 7.37
N PHE A 507 0.97 -14.70 7.83
CA PHE A 507 1.78 -13.55 8.21
C PHE A 507 1.52 -13.14 9.66
N LYS A 508 2.33 -13.68 10.58
CA LYS A 508 2.28 -13.36 12.01
C LYS A 508 3.13 -12.13 12.34
N CYS A 509 2.84 -11.03 11.67
CA CYS A 509 3.58 -9.77 11.79
C CYS A 509 2.61 -8.59 11.91
N LYS A 510 3.16 -7.39 12.13
CA LYS A 510 2.38 -6.16 12.19
C LYS A 510 1.65 -5.89 10.88
N LYS A 511 0.46 -5.28 10.96
CA LYS A 511 -0.41 -5.01 9.81
C LYS A 511 -0.87 -3.55 9.79
N THR A 512 -0.99 -3.00 8.59
CA THR A 512 -1.72 -1.76 8.32
C THR A 512 -2.82 -2.09 7.33
N ILE A 513 -4.07 -1.95 7.73
CA ILE A 513 -5.25 -2.32 6.96
C ILE A 513 -6.02 -1.03 6.66
N LEU A 514 -6.24 -0.72 5.39
CA LEU A 514 -6.88 0.52 5.00
C LEU A 514 -7.98 0.28 3.96
N GLY A 515 -9.02 1.10 4.01
CA GLY A 515 -10.12 1.01 3.06
C GLY A 515 -11.30 1.92 3.42
N ASP A 516 -12.39 1.71 2.72
CA ASP A 516 -13.63 2.45 2.88
C ASP A 516 -14.84 1.54 2.68
N PHE A 517 -15.51 1.16 3.75
CA PHE A 517 -16.73 0.35 3.67
C PHE A 517 -17.88 1.05 2.91
N GLY A 518 -17.80 2.37 2.72
CA GLY A 518 -18.71 3.11 1.82
C GLY A 518 -18.45 2.86 0.32
N GLN A 519 -17.30 2.26 -0.05
CA GLN A 519 -16.89 1.98 -1.42
C GLN A 519 -16.84 0.48 -1.75
N LEU A 520 -17.77 -0.29 -1.23
CA LEU A 520 -17.89 -1.72 -1.51
C LEU A 520 -18.31 -1.96 -2.96
N VAL A 521 -17.52 -2.73 -3.74
CA VAL A 521 -17.80 -3.04 -5.14
C VAL A 521 -18.51 -4.39 -5.32
N ASN A 522 -18.33 -5.34 -4.43
CA ASN A 522 -18.98 -6.63 -4.55
C ASN A 522 -20.30 -6.66 -3.77
N PRO A 523 -21.48 -6.75 -4.45
CA PRO A 523 -22.80 -6.75 -3.79
C PRO A 523 -23.03 -7.97 -2.89
N ASN A 524 -22.20 -8.97 -3.03
CA ASN A 524 -22.33 -10.23 -2.30
C ASN A 524 -21.45 -10.26 -1.04
N HIS A 525 -20.58 -9.27 -0.84
CA HIS A 525 -19.85 -9.10 0.40
C HIS A 525 -20.74 -8.34 1.41
N THR A 526 -21.00 -8.96 2.55
CA THR A 526 -21.93 -8.43 3.57
C THR A 526 -21.24 -8.13 4.91
N HIS A 527 -19.94 -8.33 4.99
CA HIS A 527 -19.17 -8.03 6.19
C HIS A 527 -19.03 -6.52 6.41
N THR A 528 -18.84 -6.14 7.66
CA THR A 528 -18.84 -4.76 8.12
C THR A 528 -17.51 -4.38 8.79
N LEU A 529 -17.32 -3.10 9.08
CA LEU A 529 -16.20 -2.63 9.88
C LEU A 529 -16.19 -3.28 11.30
N ASP A 530 -17.35 -3.57 11.87
CA ASP A 530 -17.45 -4.25 13.16
C ASP A 530 -16.99 -5.71 13.07
N ASP A 531 -17.21 -6.39 11.95
CA ASP A 531 -16.65 -7.73 11.74
C ASP A 531 -15.11 -7.68 11.67
N MET A 532 -14.54 -6.65 11.05
CA MET A 532 -13.09 -6.43 11.05
C MET A 532 -12.55 -6.18 12.47
N ARG A 533 -13.26 -5.43 13.29
CA ARG A 533 -12.88 -5.22 14.69
C ARG A 533 -12.94 -6.51 15.51
N GLN A 534 -13.87 -7.42 15.22
CA GLN A 534 -13.91 -8.74 15.85
C GLN A 534 -12.75 -9.64 15.42
N LEU A 535 -12.32 -9.56 14.16
CA LEU A 535 -11.16 -10.30 13.66
C LEU A 535 -9.82 -9.80 14.23
N TYR A 536 -9.76 -8.51 14.57
CA TYR A 536 -8.59 -7.83 15.11
C TYR A 536 -8.91 -7.12 16.42
N ASN A 537 -9.28 -7.90 17.45
CA ASN A 537 -9.72 -7.37 18.76
C ASN A 537 -8.71 -6.42 19.42
N ASP A 538 -7.40 -6.65 19.20
CA ASP A 538 -6.32 -5.81 19.73
C ASP A 538 -5.87 -4.73 18.72
N GLY A 539 -6.61 -4.59 17.61
CA GLY A 539 -6.31 -3.62 16.55
C GLY A 539 -6.77 -2.21 16.91
N GLU A 540 -5.95 -1.22 16.58
CA GLU A 540 -6.30 0.20 16.71
C GLU A 540 -7.07 0.65 15.46
N LEU A 541 -8.28 1.21 15.64
CA LEU A 541 -9.10 1.76 14.57
C LEU A 541 -8.98 3.28 14.53
N VAL A 542 -8.65 3.81 13.37
CA VAL A 542 -8.62 5.25 13.10
C VAL A 542 -9.59 5.61 11.98
N MET A 543 -10.33 6.71 12.16
CA MET A 543 -11.30 7.23 11.21
C MET A 543 -10.77 8.49 10.53
N LEU A 544 -10.84 8.54 9.20
CA LEU A 544 -10.48 9.71 8.39
C LEU A 544 -11.74 10.21 7.67
N ASN A 545 -12.28 11.31 8.13
CA ASN A 545 -13.56 11.85 7.66
C ASN A 545 -13.42 12.95 6.62
N LYS A 546 -12.25 13.61 6.52
CA LYS A 546 -12.02 14.70 5.58
C LYS A 546 -11.60 14.20 4.21
N SER A 547 -12.22 14.74 3.17
CA SER A 547 -11.84 14.47 1.77
C SER A 547 -11.00 15.63 1.23
N TYR A 548 -9.76 15.32 0.86
CA TYR A 548 -8.79 16.30 0.34
C TYR A 548 -8.67 16.26 -1.20
N ARG A 549 -9.21 15.23 -1.83
CA ARG A 549 -9.01 14.94 -3.26
C ARG A 549 -9.85 15.81 -4.16
N SER A 550 -11.17 15.77 -3.97
CA SER A 550 -12.17 16.38 -4.85
C SER A 550 -12.55 17.78 -4.36
N THR A 551 -13.09 18.61 -5.26
CA THR A 551 -13.65 19.91 -4.89
C THR A 551 -14.86 19.78 -3.98
N PHE A 552 -15.17 20.84 -3.26
CA PHE A 552 -16.34 20.96 -2.37
C PHE A 552 -17.63 20.57 -3.10
N GLU A 553 -17.81 21.05 -4.34
CA GLU A 553 -18.99 20.80 -5.17
C GLU A 553 -19.13 19.33 -5.57
N ILE A 554 -18.01 18.66 -5.94
CA ILE A 554 -18.02 17.24 -6.29
C ILE A 554 -18.38 16.38 -5.09
N ILE A 555 -17.82 16.67 -3.92
CA ILE A 555 -18.13 15.92 -2.70
C ILE A 555 -19.58 16.13 -2.27
N ASN A 556 -20.10 17.37 -2.30
CA ASN A 556 -21.51 17.64 -1.98
C ASN A 556 -22.47 17.00 -2.99
N PHE A 557 -22.09 16.92 -4.26
CA PHE A 557 -22.85 16.16 -5.24
C PHE A 557 -22.83 14.66 -4.94
N ALA A 558 -21.68 14.08 -4.61
CA ALA A 558 -21.56 12.67 -4.23
C ALA A 558 -22.38 12.33 -2.98
N LYS A 559 -22.47 13.23 -2.01
CA LYS A 559 -23.37 13.09 -0.83
C LYS A 559 -24.84 13.01 -1.18
N LYS A 560 -25.28 13.63 -2.28
CA LYS A 560 -26.66 13.48 -2.77
C LYS A 560 -26.95 12.08 -3.32
N ILE A 561 -25.92 11.37 -3.77
CA ILE A 561 -26.03 9.99 -4.24
C ILE A 561 -26.04 9.05 -3.04
N GLN A 562 -25.08 9.18 -2.14
CA GLN A 562 -24.94 8.33 -0.96
C GLN A 562 -24.72 9.20 0.27
N ASP A 563 -25.67 9.15 1.21
CA ASP A 563 -25.55 9.89 2.47
C ASP A 563 -24.48 9.28 3.36
N ILE A 564 -23.33 9.92 3.40
CA ILE A 564 -22.23 9.59 4.31
C ILE A 564 -22.08 10.76 5.26
N SER A 565 -22.74 10.68 6.41
CA SER A 565 -22.78 11.73 7.41
C SER A 565 -21.40 12.13 7.96
N SER A 566 -20.43 11.21 7.94
CA SER A 566 -19.05 11.43 8.39
C SER A 566 -18.13 12.08 7.33
N LEU A 567 -18.56 12.19 6.07
CA LEU A 567 -17.76 12.77 5.00
C LEU A 567 -17.76 14.30 5.09
N GLU A 568 -16.59 14.88 5.30
CA GLU A 568 -16.37 16.32 5.38
C GLU A 568 -15.55 16.78 4.16
N PRO A 569 -16.10 17.64 3.29
CA PRO A 569 -15.31 18.28 2.24
C PRO A 569 -14.41 19.37 2.82
N ILE A 570 -13.28 19.62 2.19
CA ILE A 570 -12.47 20.82 2.47
C ILE A 570 -13.00 22.00 1.65
N GLU A 571 -12.67 23.22 2.06
CA GLU A 571 -13.04 24.49 1.40
C GLU A 571 -12.26 24.73 0.08
N ARG A 572 -12.22 23.70 -0.77
CA ARG A 572 -11.62 23.76 -2.11
C ARG A 572 -12.71 23.81 -3.15
N HIS A 573 -12.97 24.99 -3.71
CA HIS A 573 -14.04 25.23 -4.65
C HIS A 573 -13.63 24.95 -6.11
N GLY A 574 -14.58 24.49 -6.94
CA GLY A 574 -14.43 24.19 -8.37
C GLY A 574 -15.73 24.34 -9.12
N GLU A 575 -15.80 23.70 -10.30
CA GLU A 575 -17.00 23.71 -11.12
C GLU A 575 -18.06 22.77 -10.53
N GLU A 576 -19.33 23.19 -10.56
CA GLU A 576 -20.48 22.32 -10.22
C GLU A 576 -20.55 21.12 -11.16
N PRO A 577 -20.80 19.89 -10.66
CA PRO A 577 -21.00 18.73 -11.49
C PRO A 577 -22.15 18.91 -12.49
N ALA A 578 -21.88 18.59 -13.77
CA ALA A 578 -22.83 18.84 -14.85
C ALA A 578 -23.59 17.56 -15.23
N LEU A 579 -24.95 17.67 -15.33
CA LEU A 579 -25.83 16.62 -15.81
C LEU A 579 -26.21 16.91 -17.27
N LEU A 580 -25.74 16.08 -18.21
CA LEU A 580 -25.85 16.30 -19.64
C LEU A 580 -26.87 15.31 -20.26
N LYS A 581 -28.06 15.80 -20.59
CA LYS A 581 -29.10 15.00 -21.25
C LYS A 581 -28.76 14.77 -22.72
N CYS A 582 -28.88 13.53 -23.18
CA CYS A 582 -28.67 13.10 -24.56
C CYS A 582 -29.98 12.52 -25.14
N ASN A 583 -30.17 12.69 -26.45
CA ASN A 583 -31.39 12.21 -27.13
C ASN A 583 -31.39 10.69 -27.39
N ASN A 584 -30.20 10.13 -27.63
CA ASN A 584 -29.96 8.71 -27.87
C ASN A 584 -28.47 8.37 -27.59
N GLU A 585 -28.12 7.10 -27.68
CA GLU A 585 -26.76 6.60 -27.42
C GLU A 585 -25.68 7.23 -28.35
N GLN A 586 -26.05 7.46 -29.64
CA GLN A 586 -25.14 8.12 -30.58
C GLN A 586 -24.90 9.59 -30.22
N ASP A 587 -25.89 10.29 -29.70
CA ASP A 587 -25.79 11.65 -29.20
C ASP A 587 -24.93 11.68 -27.93
N GLU A 588 -25.06 10.66 -27.08
CA GLU A 588 -24.20 10.49 -25.89
C GLU A 588 -22.71 10.34 -26.25
N ILE A 589 -22.40 9.48 -27.22
CA ILE A 589 -21.01 9.35 -27.76
C ILE A 589 -20.54 10.67 -28.36
N ASN A 590 -21.36 11.40 -29.12
CA ASN A 590 -21.00 12.69 -29.67
C ASN A 590 -20.74 13.74 -28.58
N LYS A 591 -21.51 13.67 -27.49
CA LYS A 591 -21.31 14.53 -26.31
C LYS A 591 -19.97 14.22 -25.63
N ILE A 592 -19.66 12.95 -25.41
CA ILE A 592 -18.36 12.50 -24.91
C ILE A 592 -17.21 13.02 -25.79
N LYS A 593 -17.33 12.93 -27.13
CA LYS A 593 -16.33 13.48 -28.07
C LYS A 593 -16.18 14.99 -27.92
N THR A 594 -17.26 15.72 -27.62
CA THR A 594 -17.19 17.17 -27.37
C THR A 594 -16.42 17.46 -26.09
N GLU A 595 -16.71 16.72 -25.02
CA GLU A 595 -16.00 16.87 -23.74
C GLU A 595 -14.53 16.48 -23.83
N ILE A 596 -14.16 15.47 -24.63
CA ILE A 596 -12.75 15.15 -24.94
C ILE A 596 -12.05 16.33 -25.61
N LYS A 597 -12.74 17.05 -26.51
CA LYS A 597 -12.14 18.24 -27.16
C LYS A 597 -11.95 19.40 -26.18
N GLU A 598 -12.86 19.57 -25.23
CA GLU A 598 -12.70 20.56 -24.14
C GLU A 598 -11.56 20.19 -23.20
N PHE A 599 -11.46 18.92 -22.79
CA PHE A 599 -10.33 18.41 -22.00
C PHE A 599 -8.98 18.69 -22.66
N LYS A 600 -8.87 18.47 -23.98
CA LYS A 600 -7.62 18.75 -24.72
C LYS A 600 -7.22 20.23 -24.77
N LYS A 601 -8.11 21.14 -24.41
CA LYS A 601 -7.83 22.59 -24.31
C LYS A 601 -7.53 23.03 -22.88
N SER A 602 -7.83 22.17 -21.89
CA SER A 602 -7.56 22.44 -20.48
C SER A 602 -6.10 22.11 -20.13
N ASP A 603 -5.66 22.59 -18.97
CA ASP A 603 -4.33 22.28 -18.41
C ASP A 603 -4.34 20.92 -17.64
N ASN A 604 -5.47 20.20 -17.62
CA ASN A 604 -5.62 18.93 -16.92
C ASN A 604 -4.86 17.81 -17.66
N ALA A 605 -4.26 16.90 -16.89
CA ALA A 605 -3.40 15.86 -17.43
C ALA A 605 -4.15 14.53 -17.70
N THR A 606 -5.26 14.27 -16.99
CA THR A 606 -5.96 12.99 -17.01
C THR A 606 -7.47 13.16 -17.14
N LEU A 607 -8.08 12.39 -18.05
CA LEU A 607 -9.54 12.28 -18.21
C LEU A 607 -9.95 10.82 -18.06
N GLY A 608 -10.81 10.51 -17.10
CA GLY A 608 -11.43 9.21 -16.91
C GLY A 608 -12.83 9.14 -17.49
N ILE A 609 -13.11 8.22 -18.41
CA ILE A 609 -14.46 7.89 -18.85
C ILE A 609 -14.83 6.58 -18.16
N ILE A 610 -15.73 6.64 -17.17
CA ILE A 610 -15.97 5.54 -16.24
C ILE A 610 -17.35 4.96 -16.47
N LEU A 611 -17.41 3.71 -16.90
CA LEU A 611 -18.63 2.96 -17.22
C LEU A 611 -18.95 1.95 -16.12
N LYS A 612 -20.18 1.46 -16.08
CA LYS A 612 -20.64 0.53 -15.04
C LYS A 612 -19.90 -0.81 -15.11
N THR A 613 -19.74 -1.39 -16.32
CA THR A 613 -19.15 -2.71 -16.54
C THR A 613 -17.96 -2.66 -17.49
N ASP A 614 -17.14 -3.71 -17.51
CA ASP A 614 -16.00 -3.85 -18.43
C ASP A 614 -16.49 -3.93 -19.89
N ASN A 615 -17.63 -4.56 -20.14
CA ASN A 615 -18.24 -4.65 -21.46
C ASN A 615 -18.70 -3.27 -21.98
N ASP A 616 -19.31 -2.45 -21.13
CA ASP A 616 -19.68 -1.08 -21.49
C ASP A 616 -18.46 -0.22 -21.79
N ALA A 617 -17.39 -0.35 -20.98
CA ALA A 617 -16.13 0.35 -21.18
C ALA A 617 -15.50 -0.01 -22.52
N LYS A 618 -15.49 -1.30 -22.87
CA LYS A 618 -15.00 -1.77 -24.15
C LYS A 618 -15.80 -1.23 -25.33
N ALA A 619 -17.13 -1.18 -25.23
CA ALA A 619 -18.00 -0.65 -26.28
C ALA A 619 -17.70 0.84 -26.55
N VAL A 620 -17.55 1.67 -25.51
CA VAL A 620 -17.19 3.08 -25.64
C VAL A 620 -15.75 3.24 -26.18
N TYR A 621 -14.82 2.41 -25.73
CA TYR A 621 -13.46 2.39 -26.28
C TYR A 621 -13.45 2.11 -27.77
N ASP A 622 -14.15 1.10 -28.23
CA ASP A 622 -14.24 0.74 -29.66
C ASP A 622 -14.86 1.86 -30.51
N ALA A 623 -15.78 2.66 -29.93
CA ALA A 623 -16.39 3.81 -30.60
C ALA A 623 -15.47 5.05 -30.68
N LEU A 624 -14.42 5.14 -29.85
CA LEU A 624 -13.58 6.33 -29.73
C LEU A 624 -12.16 6.14 -30.25
N ARG A 625 -11.62 4.91 -30.25
CA ARG A 625 -10.20 4.61 -30.53
C ARG A 625 -9.73 5.00 -31.92
N GLU A 626 -10.60 5.09 -32.91
CA GLU A 626 -10.22 5.47 -34.27
C GLU A 626 -10.00 6.99 -34.43
N GLU A 627 -10.67 7.80 -33.59
CA GLU A 627 -10.60 9.26 -33.66
C GLU A 627 -9.71 9.88 -32.58
N TYR A 628 -9.50 9.18 -31.47
CA TYR A 628 -8.80 9.71 -30.29
C TYR A 628 -7.77 8.70 -29.77
N SER A 629 -6.64 9.22 -29.29
CA SER A 629 -5.70 8.41 -28.51
C SER A 629 -6.31 8.18 -27.10
N VAL A 630 -6.93 7.03 -26.91
CA VAL A 630 -7.60 6.60 -25.69
C VAL A 630 -6.99 5.28 -25.20
N HIS A 631 -6.93 5.08 -23.89
CA HIS A 631 -6.41 3.87 -23.26
C HIS A 631 -7.55 3.13 -22.58
N LEU A 632 -7.74 1.84 -22.89
CA LEU A 632 -8.65 0.98 -22.14
C LEU A 632 -7.91 0.39 -20.95
N ILE A 633 -8.42 0.63 -19.74
CA ILE A 633 -7.93 0.00 -18.52
C ILE A 633 -8.81 -1.20 -18.22
N SER A 634 -8.22 -2.40 -18.28
CA SER A 634 -8.83 -3.69 -18.01
C SER A 634 -8.01 -4.50 -17.00
N SER A 635 -8.47 -5.68 -16.63
CA SER A 635 -7.75 -6.59 -15.74
C SER A 635 -6.37 -7.04 -16.27
N GLU A 636 -6.13 -6.91 -17.58
CA GLU A 636 -4.84 -7.23 -18.22
C GLU A 636 -3.89 -6.03 -18.28
N SER A 637 -4.36 -4.83 -17.93
CA SER A 637 -3.53 -3.62 -17.98
C SER A 637 -2.50 -3.62 -16.85
N SER A 638 -1.26 -3.28 -17.17
CA SER A 638 -0.13 -3.28 -16.23
C SER A 638 0.30 -1.88 -15.78
N SER A 639 -0.19 -0.81 -16.43
CA SER A 639 0.25 0.56 -16.12
C SER A 639 -0.86 1.59 -16.35
N PHE A 640 -0.81 2.66 -15.57
CA PHE A 640 -1.63 3.85 -15.72
C PHE A 640 -0.83 4.95 -16.47
N THR A 641 -1.41 5.53 -17.52
CA THR A 641 -0.76 6.56 -18.33
C THR A 641 -1.55 7.85 -18.34
N LYS A 642 -0.86 9.00 -18.51
CA LYS A 642 -1.50 10.28 -18.73
C LYS A 642 -2.36 10.28 -19.98
N GLY A 643 -3.38 11.15 -20.02
CA GLY A 643 -4.27 11.33 -21.15
C GLY A 643 -5.68 10.80 -20.87
N ILE A 644 -6.31 10.20 -21.86
CA ILE A 644 -7.72 9.78 -21.79
C ILE A 644 -7.78 8.29 -21.54
N SER A 645 -8.33 7.91 -20.40
CA SER A 645 -8.56 6.52 -20.01
C SER A 645 -10.04 6.18 -20.02
N ILE A 646 -10.39 5.00 -20.52
CA ILE A 646 -11.73 4.43 -20.48
C ILE A 646 -11.67 3.18 -19.62
N THR A 647 -12.58 3.06 -18.65
CA THR A 647 -12.51 2.00 -17.65
C THR A 647 -13.88 1.70 -17.05
N SER A 648 -14.01 0.55 -16.40
CA SER A 648 -15.19 0.26 -15.56
C SER A 648 -15.01 0.85 -14.14
N ILE A 649 -16.13 0.94 -13.40
CA ILE A 649 -16.10 1.37 -12.00
C ILE A 649 -15.20 0.46 -11.17
N LYS A 650 -15.26 -0.85 -11.36
CA LYS A 650 -14.40 -1.83 -10.68
C LYS A 650 -12.92 -1.53 -10.91
N MET A 651 -12.53 -1.32 -12.16
CA MET A 651 -11.14 -1.06 -12.54
C MET A 651 -10.66 0.37 -12.23
N SER A 652 -11.60 1.31 -12.08
CA SER A 652 -11.28 2.71 -11.69
C SER A 652 -10.93 2.84 -10.20
N LYS A 653 -11.16 1.80 -9.40
CA LYS A 653 -10.91 1.83 -7.97
C LYS A 653 -9.42 1.99 -7.69
N GLY A 654 -9.09 2.90 -6.77
CA GLY A 654 -7.71 3.31 -6.51
C GLY A 654 -7.14 4.34 -7.48
N LEU A 655 -7.74 4.52 -8.67
CA LEU A 655 -7.31 5.53 -9.65
C LEU A 655 -7.94 6.90 -9.38
N GLU A 656 -7.28 7.95 -9.88
CA GLU A 656 -7.70 9.34 -9.74
C GLU A 656 -7.54 10.05 -11.09
N PHE A 657 -8.52 10.90 -11.43
CA PHE A 657 -8.51 11.64 -12.68
C PHE A 657 -8.81 13.11 -12.42
N ASP A 658 -8.12 14.00 -13.16
CA ASP A 658 -8.40 15.44 -13.06
C ASP A 658 -9.85 15.73 -13.49
N GLU A 659 -10.31 15.11 -14.59
CA GLU A 659 -11.69 15.20 -15.05
C GLU A 659 -12.31 13.79 -15.17
N VAL A 660 -13.58 13.65 -14.86
CA VAL A 660 -14.33 12.40 -15.02
C VAL A 660 -15.62 12.63 -15.81
N ILE A 661 -15.89 11.72 -16.73
CA ILE A 661 -17.18 11.58 -17.41
C ILE A 661 -17.78 10.25 -16.99
N VAL A 662 -19.01 10.25 -16.47
CA VAL A 662 -19.77 9.05 -16.16
C VAL A 662 -20.92 8.94 -17.14
N PRO A 663 -20.84 8.06 -18.16
CA PRO A 663 -21.93 7.85 -19.13
C PRO A 663 -23.08 7.01 -18.59
N SER A 664 -24.22 7.10 -19.28
CA SER A 664 -25.39 6.24 -19.10
C SER A 664 -26.00 6.29 -17.71
N VAL A 665 -26.01 7.47 -17.07
CA VAL A 665 -26.54 7.69 -15.71
C VAL A 665 -28.07 7.80 -15.74
N ASN A 666 -28.74 6.70 -16.12
CA ASN A 666 -30.18 6.62 -16.25
C ASN A 666 -30.79 5.52 -15.37
N ASN A 667 -32.15 5.50 -15.26
CA ASN A 667 -32.87 4.53 -14.45
C ASN A 667 -32.77 3.05 -14.91
N LYS A 668 -32.28 2.78 -16.12
CA LYS A 668 -32.03 1.41 -16.58
C LYS A 668 -30.69 0.88 -16.12
N THR A 669 -29.68 1.74 -16.08
CA THR A 669 -28.32 1.40 -15.73
C THR A 669 -28.10 1.44 -14.22
N TYR A 670 -28.62 2.48 -13.55
CA TYR A 670 -28.45 2.71 -12.11
C TYR A 670 -29.81 2.80 -11.44
N TYR A 671 -30.25 1.74 -10.76
CA TYR A 671 -31.60 1.63 -10.19
C TYR A 671 -31.69 1.01 -8.80
N SER A 672 -30.64 0.30 -8.36
CA SER A 672 -30.61 -0.40 -7.07
C SER A 672 -29.75 0.34 -6.02
N ASP A 673 -29.90 0.00 -4.75
CA ASP A 673 -29.03 0.55 -3.68
C ASP A 673 -27.56 0.19 -3.88
N TYR A 674 -27.29 -0.95 -4.49
CA TYR A 674 -25.94 -1.32 -4.89
C TYR A 674 -25.40 -0.38 -6.00
N ASP A 675 -26.21 -0.04 -7.01
CA ASP A 675 -25.84 0.91 -8.05
C ASP A 675 -25.54 2.31 -7.49
N ARG A 676 -26.14 2.64 -6.34
CA ARG A 676 -25.86 3.86 -5.58
C ARG A 676 -24.39 3.92 -5.18
N SER A 677 -23.86 2.85 -4.60
CA SER A 677 -22.45 2.74 -4.21
C SER A 677 -21.52 2.81 -5.42
N LEU A 678 -21.88 2.13 -6.51
CA LEU A 678 -21.11 2.19 -7.76
C LEU A 678 -21.05 3.61 -8.33
N LEU A 679 -22.18 4.30 -8.41
CA LEU A 679 -22.23 5.67 -8.93
C LEU A 679 -21.45 6.64 -8.02
N TYR A 680 -21.55 6.46 -6.70
CA TYR A 680 -20.74 7.21 -5.73
C TYR A 680 -19.25 7.00 -5.97
N ILE A 681 -18.80 5.76 -6.17
CA ILE A 681 -17.40 5.45 -6.48
C ILE A 681 -16.96 6.18 -7.75
N ALA A 682 -17.73 6.07 -8.84
CA ALA A 682 -17.40 6.72 -10.11
C ALA A 682 -17.25 8.23 -9.97
N CYS A 683 -18.20 8.89 -9.29
CA CYS A 683 -18.17 10.34 -9.07
C CYS A 683 -16.97 10.79 -8.22
N THR A 684 -16.60 10.02 -7.20
CA THR A 684 -15.48 10.34 -6.30
C THR A 684 -14.10 10.06 -6.91
N ARG A 685 -14.01 9.58 -8.15
CA ARG A 685 -12.75 9.51 -8.91
C ARG A 685 -12.33 10.87 -9.49
N ALA A 686 -13.26 11.83 -9.58
CA ALA A 686 -13.01 13.16 -10.10
C ALA A 686 -12.31 14.07 -9.08
N MET A 687 -11.30 14.79 -9.53
CA MET A 687 -10.57 15.76 -8.71
C MET A 687 -11.05 17.19 -8.94
N HIS A 688 -11.20 17.61 -10.21
CA HIS A 688 -11.49 18.98 -10.59
C HIS A 688 -12.82 19.14 -11.28
N LYS A 689 -13.19 18.22 -12.22
CA LYS A 689 -14.42 18.32 -13.00
C LYS A 689 -15.13 16.98 -13.07
N LEU A 690 -16.46 17.01 -12.91
CA LEU A 690 -17.33 15.85 -13.02
C LEU A 690 -18.48 16.14 -13.97
N LYS A 691 -18.64 15.28 -14.96
CA LYS A 691 -19.76 15.35 -15.92
C LYS A 691 -20.44 13.99 -15.98
N LEU A 692 -21.77 14.00 -15.93
CA LEU A 692 -22.59 12.80 -16.04
C LEU A 692 -23.49 12.92 -17.28
N THR A 693 -23.48 11.92 -18.16
CA THR A 693 -24.35 11.90 -19.33
C THR A 693 -25.45 10.87 -19.16
N TYR A 694 -26.63 11.12 -19.74
CA TYR A 694 -27.73 10.18 -19.65
C TYR A 694 -28.69 10.30 -20.87
N VAL A 695 -29.24 9.14 -21.26
CA VAL A 695 -30.29 9.01 -22.26
C VAL A 695 -31.62 8.63 -21.59
N GLY A 696 -32.69 9.31 -21.94
CA GLY A 696 -34.01 9.05 -21.36
C GLY A 696 -34.22 9.74 -20.00
N THR A 697 -34.52 8.96 -18.96
CA THR A 697 -34.79 9.48 -17.60
C THR A 697 -33.56 9.33 -16.72
N LEU A 698 -33.13 10.43 -16.09
CA LEU A 698 -32.07 10.43 -15.12
C LEU A 698 -32.37 9.44 -13.98
N THR A 699 -31.33 8.80 -13.42
CA THR A 699 -31.50 7.91 -12.27
C THR A 699 -32.11 8.63 -11.07
N GLN A 700 -32.97 7.92 -10.32
CA GLN A 700 -33.56 8.41 -9.06
C GLN A 700 -32.56 8.33 -7.90
N LEU A 701 -31.40 7.75 -8.09
CA LEU A 701 -30.38 7.65 -7.06
C LEU A 701 -29.69 9.00 -6.75
N ILE A 702 -29.85 9.98 -7.65
CA ILE A 702 -29.38 11.36 -7.44
C ILE A 702 -30.57 12.15 -6.87
N SER A 703 -30.53 12.44 -5.57
CA SER A 703 -31.52 13.32 -4.93
C SER A 703 -31.26 14.75 -5.39
N MET A 704 -32.21 15.32 -6.18
CA MET A 704 -32.14 16.72 -6.62
C MET A 704 -32.56 17.70 -5.52
#